data_5924d241f9ae8f7ee52c793c2563e7fb
#
_entry.id   5924d241f9ae8f7ee52c793c2563e7fb
#
_cell.length_a   1.000
_cell.length_b   1.000
_cell.length_c   1.000
_cell.angle_alpha   90.00
_cell.angle_beta   90.00
_cell.angle_gamma   90.00
#
_symmetry.space_group_name_H-M   'P 1'
#
loop_
_entity.id
_entity.type
_entity.pdbx_description
1 polymer ?
#
loop_
_entity_poly.entity_id
_entity_poly.type
_entity_poly.pdbx_seq_one_letter_code
_entity_poly.pdbx_strand_id
1 'polypeptide(L)'
;MKPTKYLLSLLLSGALPCAGAPFVPAPHAPLAPTSGEKAADSTVVSSPRQLNEATVTAHAEATRLKYAPQALTLLSARQIDGSASSLNEVLGRVAGVTIRSMGGVGSSSRISVRGLEGKRMGLYIDGTSAGQISNFVSLDDIPTDMIERVEVYKGIVPYRFGGTAMGGAVNVVLKDYPPRYLDASYEVGSYNTHRANSVFKRSFADLGLELGLGGLFVASDNDYEMTLHNLNDLRVRRGNDAFRKAVLGGSIKETKWWFDELKSEFILTSTRQGIQGIDWDYRSAHNHASSFLVSLEAKRKNFFVEGLDFDFSTAYNIGRYGLCDTARVRHAWDGRTYPTLSPLGGETGPFASDGHHRSHDWIGKLNLEYTLRPDHALNLNLYGTGTWQQPHNELMDRSLGYPGNFDSRLTALTTGLSYEAFFFDRRLQTAVTAKHFLIGSRAKMLHNFYLRDIKTIHINRSEWGANFAACYRITPLWTVKGSVASEVRIPTSEELLGNSFNILPSPDLLPERNKSVNAGVLYRRSFSDDRVWEAEVNVYMSELTDMVRFTPDLLPTMARYTNFGQVRTMGIEAEIKADVTRWCYLYANGTWQDLRDRRRTFPNSKAPNPTYDLRIPNIPYLMANFGGELHWADLFGRRQNTRLLLDASYVHRYSYDFEMGAYLEKLIPTSLTFDAAIEQSFANRRWTLTLKVKNLADRETVSEFNRPLPGRTCSVKLRYLLR
;
A
#
# COMPACT_ATOMS: atom_id res chain seq x y z
N MET A 1 7.73 -22.69 39.20
CA MET A 1 8.01 -23.89 38.38
C MET A 1 8.40 -23.38 36.98
N LYS A 2 9.54 -23.81 36.50
CA LYS A 2 10.24 -23.29 35.33
C LYS A 2 9.45 -23.51 34.02
N PRO A 3 9.40 -22.56 33.10
CA PRO A 3 8.89 -22.80 31.74
C PRO A 3 9.99 -23.34 30.84
N THR A 4 9.60 -24.24 30.02
CA THR A 4 10.30 -25.04 29.03
C THR A 4 11.05 -24.18 27.99
N LYS A 5 12.37 -24.24 28.05
CA LYS A 5 13.30 -23.86 27.00
C LYS A 5 13.46 -25.05 26.05
N TYR A 6 12.65 -25.20 25.04
CA TYR A 6 12.90 -26.12 23.94
C TYR A 6 12.10 -25.69 22.73
N LEU A 7 12.70 -24.83 21.88
CA LEU A 7 12.39 -24.72 20.45
C LEU A 7 13.44 -23.92 19.64
N LEU A 8 14.62 -23.65 20.21
CA LEU A 8 15.67 -22.91 19.48
C LEU A 8 17.00 -23.68 19.36
N SER A 9 17.04 -24.96 19.68
CA SER A 9 18.29 -25.76 19.70
C SER A 9 18.37 -26.85 18.62
N LEU A 10 17.57 -26.83 17.58
CA LEU A 10 17.55 -27.85 16.53
C LEU A 10 18.08 -27.41 15.16
N LEU A 11 18.69 -26.24 15.06
CA LEU A 11 19.27 -25.73 13.80
C LEU A 11 20.76 -25.38 13.86
N LEU A 12 21.48 -25.77 14.91
CA LEU A 12 22.90 -25.45 15.06
C LEU A 12 23.74 -26.66 15.60
N SER A 13 23.58 -27.83 15.01
CA SER A 13 24.58 -28.91 15.25
C SER A 13 24.60 -29.91 14.09
N GLY A 14 25.55 -29.76 13.20
CA GLY A 14 25.79 -30.69 12.09
C GLY A 14 26.91 -30.21 11.17
N ALA A 15 28.07 -29.87 11.75
CA ALA A 15 29.30 -29.72 10.98
C ALA A 15 30.08 -31.04 11.04
N LEU A 16 30.32 -31.64 9.89
CA LEU A 16 31.43 -32.59 9.68
C LEU A 16 31.97 -32.39 8.26
N PRO A 17 33.29 -32.37 8.08
CA PRO A 17 33.93 -32.01 6.84
C PRO A 17 34.18 -33.24 5.96
N CYS A 18 34.00 -33.13 4.66
CA CYS A 18 34.64 -34.00 3.70
C CYS A 18 35.31 -33.17 2.60
N ALA A 19 36.62 -33.30 2.58
CA ALA A 19 37.48 -32.77 1.52
C ALA A 19 37.30 -33.57 0.23
N GLY A 20 37.17 -32.88 -0.90
CA GLY A 20 37.19 -33.46 -2.24
C GLY A 20 37.62 -32.41 -3.25
N ALA A 21 38.71 -32.69 -3.97
CA ALA A 21 39.48 -31.84 -4.85
C ALA A 21 38.69 -31.36 -6.09
N PRO A 22 39.11 -30.27 -6.73
CA PRO A 22 38.39 -29.59 -7.79
C PRO A 22 38.55 -30.30 -9.15
N PHE A 23 37.46 -30.51 -9.83
CA PHE A 23 37.43 -30.87 -11.24
C PHE A 23 37.16 -29.58 -12.08
N VAL A 24 38.13 -29.21 -12.91
CA VAL A 24 38.06 -28.09 -13.82
C VAL A 24 37.57 -28.63 -15.17
N PRO A 25 36.48 -28.14 -15.75
CA PRO A 25 36.21 -28.34 -17.16
C PRO A 25 36.75 -27.19 -18.00
N ALA A 26 37.39 -27.54 -19.11
CA ALA A 26 38.00 -26.64 -20.08
C ALA A 26 36.96 -25.81 -20.86
N PRO A 27 37.35 -24.62 -21.35
CA PRO A 27 36.45 -23.71 -22.04
C PRO A 27 36.22 -24.14 -23.47
N HIS A 28 34.97 -24.18 -23.91
CA HIS A 28 34.59 -24.29 -25.31
C HIS A 28 34.74 -22.93 -26.02
N ALA A 29 35.52 -22.90 -27.07
CA ALA A 29 35.73 -21.75 -27.93
C ALA A 29 34.45 -21.42 -28.76
N PRO A 30 34.17 -20.15 -29.04
CA PRO A 30 33.08 -19.76 -29.90
C PRO A 30 33.47 -19.90 -31.38
N LEU A 31 32.56 -20.48 -32.18
CA LEU A 31 32.68 -20.55 -33.64
C LEU A 31 32.46 -19.13 -34.24
N ALA A 32 33.40 -18.74 -35.08
CA ALA A 32 33.36 -17.50 -35.83
C ALA A 32 32.33 -17.58 -36.99
N PRO A 33 31.62 -16.49 -37.32
CA PRO A 33 30.84 -16.41 -38.53
C PRO A 33 31.69 -16.01 -39.72
N THR A 34 31.48 -16.71 -40.83
CA THR A 34 32.08 -16.47 -42.15
C THR A 34 31.65 -15.16 -42.77
N SER A 35 32.62 -14.49 -43.33
CA SER A 35 32.57 -13.24 -44.05
C SER A 35 31.80 -13.26 -45.37
N GLY A 36 31.17 -12.12 -45.68
CA GLY A 36 31.05 -11.66 -47.07
C GLY A 36 29.71 -11.02 -47.41
N GLU A 37 29.61 -9.69 -47.30
CA GLU A 37 29.13 -8.87 -48.41
C GLU A 37 29.41 -7.37 -48.16
N LYS A 38 29.68 -6.68 -49.24
CA LYS A 38 30.34 -5.38 -49.30
C LYS A 38 29.43 -4.19 -48.99
N ALA A 39 30.06 -3.19 -48.45
CA ALA A 39 29.62 -1.85 -48.08
C ALA A 39 28.83 -1.08 -49.14
N ALA A 40 27.81 -0.35 -48.68
CA ALA A 40 27.40 0.93 -49.26
C ALA A 40 27.43 1.96 -48.12
N ASP A 41 28.21 2.96 -48.33
CA ASP A 41 28.52 4.09 -47.46
C ASP A 41 27.29 5.02 -47.30
N SER A 42 26.83 5.23 -46.09
CA SER A 42 26.10 6.42 -45.73
C SER A 42 26.31 6.73 -44.21
N THR A 43 27.19 7.64 -43.98
CA THR A 43 27.50 8.24 -42.69
C THR A 43 26.29 8.96 -42.12
N VAL A 44 25.57 8.32 -41.23
CA VAL A 44 24.83 8.98 -40.15
C VAL A 44 25.27 8.33 -38.83
N VAL A 45 26.20 8.97 -38.16
CA VAL A 45 26.63 8.60 -36.80
C VAL A 45 25.50 8.91 -35.84
N SER A 46 24.58 7.98 -35.64
CA SER A 46 23.73 7.92 -34.48
C SER A 46 24.55 7.25 -33.38
N SER A 47 24.99 8.03 -32.39
CA SER A 47 25.58 7.51 -31.17
C SER A 47 24.70 6.39 -30.60
N PRO A 48 25.24 5.18 -30.31
CA PRO A 48 24.46 4.15 -29.66
C PRO A 48 23.97 4.68 -28.32
N ARG A 49 22.65 4.81 -28.14
CA ARG A 49 22.06 4.99 -26.82
C ARG A 49 22.42 3.75 -26.02
N GLN A 50 23.36 3.86 -25.12
CA GLN A 50 23.50 2.89 -24.03
C GLN A 50 22.25 2.98 -23.16
N LEU A 51 21.26 2.17 -23.48
CA LEU A 51 20.17 1.84 -22.56
C LEU A 51 20.85 1.10 -21.40
N ASN A 52 20.77 1.62 -20.19
CA ASN A 52 21.24 0.91 -19.02
C ASN A 52 20.54 -0.45 -18.96
N GLU A 53 21.29 -1.52 -18.76
CA GLU A 53 20.80 -2.90 -18.70
C GLU A 53 19.61 -3.05 -17.73
N ALA A 54 19.65 -2.34 -16.59
CA ALA A 54 18.56 -2.23 -15.64
C ALA A 54 17.24 -1.71 -16.24
N THR A 55 17.28 -0.72 -17.12
CA THR A 55 16.08 -0.17 -17.77
C THR A 55 15.46 -1.18 -18.74
N VAL A 56 16.27 -1.90 -19.49
CA VAL A 56 15.80 -2.95 -20.43
C VAL A 56 15.15 -4.09 -19.65
N THR A 57 15.74 -4.52 -18.55
CA THR A 57 15.22 -5.60 -17.68
C THR A 57 13.90 -5.19 -17.05
N ALA A 58 13.78 -3.98 -16.52
CA ALA A 58 12.56 -3.47 -15.90
C ALA A 58 11.39 -3.39 -16.91
N HIS A 59 11.64 -2.95 -18.14
CA HIS A 59 10.63 -2.94 -19.20
C HIS A 59 10.20 -4.34 -19.61
N ALA A 60 11.12 -5.30 -19.68
CA ALA A 60 10.82 -6.69 -20.00
C ALA A 60 9.97 -7.33 -18.92
N GLU A 61 10.28 -7.07 -17.64
CA GLU A 61 9.50 -7.57 -16.49
C GLU A 61 8.10 -6.95 -16.45
N ALA A 62 7.97 -5.63 -16.60
CA ALA A 62 6.68 -4.97 -16.66
C ALA A 62 5.80 -5.50 -17.78
N THR A 63 6.39 -5.78 -18.95
CA THR A 63 5.68 -6.41 -20.08
C THR A 63 5.25 -7.83 -19.74
N ARG A 64 6.11 -8.63 -19.11
CA ARG A 64 5.78 -10.00 -18.67
C ARG A 64 4.62 -10.00 -17.67
N LEU A 65 4.63 -9.09 -16.71
CA LEU A 65 3.58 -8.95 -15.70
C LEU A 65 2.22 -8.61 -16.32
N LYS A 66 2.17 -7.82 -17.39
CA LYS A 66 0.91 -7.53 -18.10
C LYS A 66 0.24 -8.77 -18.69
N TYR A 67 1.02 -9.81 -19.00
CA TYR A 67 0.50 -11.10 -19.48
C TYR A 67 0.34 -12.13 -18.35
N ALA A 68 0.50 -11.73 -17.09
CA ALA A 68 0.20 -12.59 -15.95
C ALA A 68 -1.31 -12.85 -15.80
N PRO A 69 -1.72 -13.99 -15.24
CA PRO A 69 -3.13 -14.37 -15.12
C PRO A 69 -3.95 -13.45 -14.23
N GLN A 70 -3.32 -12.72 -13.32
CA GLN A 70 -3.99 -11.81 -12.39
C GLN A 70 -4.44 -10.52 -13.10
N ALA A 71 -5.58 -9.94 -12.67
CA ALA A 71 -5.96 -8.60 -13.07
C ALA A 71 -4.98 -7.60 -12.43
N LEU A 72 -4.21 -6.88 -13.27
CA LEU A 72 -3.10 -6.05 -12.82
C LEU A 72 -3.06 -4.74 -13.58
N THR A 73 -3.07 -3.62 -12.86
CA THR A 73 -2.72 -2.31 -13.41
C THR A 73 -1.27 -1.97 -13.05
N LEU A 74 -0.48 -1.58 -14.04
CA LEU A 74 0.89 -1.10 -13.87
C LEU A 74 0.94 0.41 -14.09
N LEU A 75 1.59 1.11 -13.15
CA LEU A 75 1.97 2.50 -13.29
C LEU A 75 3.50 2.55 -13.36
N SER A 76 4.03 3.08 -14.44
CA SER A 76 5.48 3.22 -14.64
C SER A 76 6.03 4.49 -14.01
N ALA A 77 7.35 4.55 -13.80
CA ALA A 77 8.03 5.75 -13.33
C ALA A 77 7.68 7.00 -14.16
N ARG A 78 7.48 6.86 -15.48
CA ARG A 78 7.06 7.95 -16.35
C ARG A 78 5.74 8.60 -15.89
N GLN A 79 4.76 7.81 -15.46
CA GLN A 79 3.46 8.30 -15.00
C GLN A 79 3.51 8.86 -13.56
N ILE A 80 4.57 8.55 -12.82
CA ILE A 80 4.74 8.90 -11.42
C ILE A 80 5.62 10.14 -11.27
N ASP A 81 6.77 10.17 -11.95
CA ASP A 81 7.76 11.23 -11.85
C ASP A 81 7.16 12.60 -12.25
N GLY A 82 7.29 13.59 -11.39
CA GLY A 82 6.83 14.96 -11.61
C GLY A 82 5.31 15.17 -11.51
N SER A 83 4.50 14.12 -11.62
CA SER A 83 3.03 14.24 -11.62
C SER A 83 2.41 14.15 -10.22
N ALA A 84 3.08 13.50 -9.28
CA ALA A 84 2.56 13.27 -7.95
C ALA A 84 3.57 13.65 -6.86
N SER A 85 3.08 14.16 -5.73
CA SER A 85 3.88 14.41 -4.53
C SER A 85 3.84 13.25 -3.55
N SER A 86 2.85 12.36 -3.69
CA SER A 86 2.70 11.18 -2.84
C SER A 86 2.18 9.98 -3.62
N LEU A 87 2.40 8.79 -3.06
CA LEU A 87 1.92 7.55 -3.67
C LEU A 87 0.38 7.44 -3.66
N ASN A 88 -0.29 8.01 -2.67
CA ASN A 88 -1.75 8.09 -2.63
C ASN A 88 -2.32 8.81 -3.85
N GLU A 89 -1.69 9.90 -4.29
CA GLU A 89 -2.09 10.61 -5.51
C GLU A 89 -1.95 9.74 -6.76
N VAL A 90 -0.87 8.99 -6.84
CA VAL A 90 -0.61 8.05 -7.95
C VAL A 90 -1.69 6.97 -8.00
N LEU A 91 -2.00 6.37 -6.85
CA LEU A 91 -2.99 5.30 -6.74
C LEU A 91 -4.42 5.80 -7.00
N GLY A 92 -4.74 7.02 -6.64
CA GLY A 92 -6.06 7.62 -6.92
C GLY A 92 -6.40 7.71 -8.41
N ARG A 93 -5.40 7.62 -9.29
CA ARG A 93 -5.56 7.65 -10.76
C ARG A 93 -5.72 6.25 -11.37
N VAL A 94 -5.76 5.19 -10.56
CA VAL A 94 -5.90 3.80 -11.03
C VAL A 94 -7.36 3.41 -11.09
N ALA A 95 -7.79 2.80 -12.20
CA ALA A 95 -9.14 2.22 -12.30
C ALA A 95 -9.40 1.22 -11.18
N GLY A 96 -10.56 1.29 -10.55
CA GLY A 96 -10.96 0.41 -9.45
C GLY A 96 -10.34 0.76 -8.09
N VAL A 97 -9.50 1.80 -8.01
CA VAL A 97 -8.90 2.27 -6.75
C VAL A 97 -9.55 3.56 -6.31
N THR A 98 -9.85 3.66 -5.03
CA THR A 98 -10.27 4.92 -4.39
C THR A 98 -9.38 5.23 -3.21
N ILE A 99 -9.02 6.49 -3.08
CA ILE A 99 -8.31 7.02 -1.93
C ILE A 99 -9.24 8.01 -1.23
N ARG A 100 -9.55 7.73 0.03
CA ARG A 100 -10.30 8.66 0.88
C ARG A 100 -9.37 9.21 1.94
N SER A 101 -9.11 10.50 1.89
CA SER A 101 -8.28 11.22 2.86
C SER A 101 -9.16 11.92 3.88
N MET A 102 -8.69 12.00 5.12
CA MET A 102 -9.38 12.67 6.22
C MET A 102 -8.91 14.13 6.43
N GLY A 103 -8.03 14.63 5.59
CA GLY A 103 -7.48 15.99 5.73
C GLY A 103 -6.25 16.26 4.87
N GLY A 104 -5.35 17.10 5.37
CA GLY A 104 -4.12 17.49 4.71
C GLY A 104 -3.00 16.46 4.77
N VAL A 105 -1.77 16.91 4.67
CA VAL A 105 -0.56 16.08 4.67
C VAL A 105 -0.47 15.28 5.98
N GLY A 106 -0.20 13.98 5.87
CA GLY A 106 -0.09 13.08 7.03
C GLY A 106 -1.41 12.61 7.61
N SER A 107 -2.55 13.13 7.13
CA SER A 107 -3.86 12.65 7.56
C SER A 107 -4.09 11.21 7.14
N SER A 108 -4.86 10.47 7.94
CA SER A 108 -5.22 9.09 7.63
C SER A 108 -5.88 9.00 6.25
N SER A 109 -5.42 8.07 5.44
CA SER A 109 -5.98 7.77 4.13
C SER A 109 -6.42 6.31 4.07
N ARG A 110 -7.60 6.08 3.50
CA ARG A 110 -8.15 4.74 3.28
C ARG A 110 -8.09 4.40 1.81
N ILE A 111 -7.32 3.38 1.50
CA ILE A 111 -7.24 2.85 0.14
C ILE A 111 -8.24 1.74 0.01
N SER A 112 -9.02 1.76 -1.06
CA SER A 112 -9.87 0.65 -1.42
C SER A 112 -9.64 0.22 -2.86
N VAL A 113 -9.70 -1.09 -3.11
CA VAL A 113 -9.73 -1.67 -4.44
C VAL A 113 -11.06 -2.38 -4.59
N ARG A 114 -11.84 -1.99 -5.61
CA ARG A 114 -13.17 -2.55 -5.87
C ARG A 114 -14.11 -2.49 -4.66
N GLY A 115 -14.02 -1.39 -3.90
CA GLY A 115 -14.80 -1.18 -2.69
C GLY A 115 -14.34 -1.98 -1.45
N LEU A 116 -13.32 -2.82 -1.57
CA LEU A 116 -12.69 -3.52 -0.45
C LEU A 116 -11.56 -2.66 0.10
N GLU A 117 -11.70 -2.17 1.31
CA GLU A 117 -10.79 -1.18 1.91
C GLU A 117 -9.99 -1.70 3.10
N GLY A 118 -8.97 -0.94 3.45
CA GLY A 118 -8.21 -1.08 4.70
C GLY A 118 -7.43 -2.38 4.77
N LYS A 119 -7.64 -3.13 5.84
CA LYS A 119 -6.91 -4.39 6.15
C LYS A 119 -7.16 -5.54 5.14
N ARG A 120 -8.09 -5.38 4.18
CA ARG A 120 -8.33 -6.34 3.09
C ARG A 120 -7.33 -6.20 1.95
N MET A 121 -6.62 -5.08 1.93
CA MET A 121 -5.59 -4.79 0.94
C MET A 121 -4.20 -5.16 1.45
N GLY A 122 -3.41 -5.81 0.61
CA GLY A 122 -1.98 -6.01 0.86
C GLY A 122 -1.17 -4.78 0.42
N LEU A 123 -0.21 -4.39 1.24
CA LEU A 123 0.80 -3.40 0.88
C LEU A 123 2.17 -4.05 0.88
N TYR A 124 2.86 -3.96 -0.24
CA TYR A 124 4.17 -4.56 -0.43
C TYR A 124 5.17 -3.55 -0.98
N ILE A 125 6.43 -3.73 -0.62
CA ILE A 125 7.58 -3.04 -1.20
C ILE A 125 8.53 -4.14 -1.69
N ASP A 126 8.83 -4.16 -2.98
CA ASP A 126 9.63 -5.21 -3.63
C ASP A 126 9.14 -6.64 -3.30
N GLY A 127 7.81 -6.83 -3.20
CA GLY A 127 7.19 -8.11 -2.86
C GLY A 127 7.27 -8.51 -1.37
N THR A 128 7.83 -7.66 -0.51
CA THR A 128 7.85 -7.85 0.95
C THR A 128 6.73 -7.06 1.60
N SER A 129 5.97 -7.69 2.50
CA SER A 129 4.82 -7.04 3.13
C SER A 129 5.25 -5.87 4.03
N ALA A 130 4.74 -4.68 3.73
CA ALA A 130 4.97 -3.46 4.50
C ALA A 130 3.83 -3.16 5.47
N GLY A 131 2.59 -3.47 5.09
CA GLY A 131 1.40 -3.08 5.85
C GLY A 131 1.15 -3.85 7.15
N GLN A 132 1.84 -4.97 7.36
CA GLN A 132 1.73 -5.76 8.60
C GLN A 132 2.88 -5.51 9.57
N ILE A 133 3.96 -4.84 9.13
CA ILE A 133 5.12 -4.59 9.97
C ILE A 133 4.88 -3.45 10.97
N SER A 134 4.04 -2.49 10.63
CA SER A 134 3.69 -1.44 11.58
C SER A 134 2.55 -0.55 11.07
N ASN A 135 1.76 -0.03 11.99
CA ASN A 135 0.88 1.11 11.74
C ASN A 135 1.68 2.42 11.47
N PHE A 136 3.02 2.35 11.37
CA PHE A 136 3.94 3.49 11.28
C PHE A 136 4.43 3.75 9.86
N VAL A 137 4.33 2.78 8.95
CA VAL A 137 4.68 2.94 7.54
C VAL A 137 3.41 3.15 6.74
N SER A 138 3.30 4.30 6.10
CA SER A 138 2.24 4.61 5.16
C SER A 138 2.77 4.61 3.72
N LEU A 139 1.87 4.50 2.75
CA LEU A 139 2.24 4.62 1.33
C LEU A 139 2.91 5.97 1.01
N ASP A 140 2.53 7.03 1.73
CA ASP A 140 3.09 8.36 1.53
C ASP A 140 4.51 8.52 2.09
N ASP A 141 5.03 7.50 2.78
CA ASP A 141 6.42 7.48 3.26
C ASP A 141 7.43 7.07 2.20
N ILE A 142 6.94 6.56 1.05
CA ILE A 142 7.78 6.19 -0.06
C ILE A 142 7.88 7.37 -1.02
N PRO A 143 9.04 8.03 -1.13
CA PRO A 143 9.22 9.12 -2.08
C PRO A 143 8.95 8.64 -3.51
N THR A 144 8.12 9.37 -4.25
CA THR A 144 7.78 9.00 -5.64
C THR A 144 9.02 8.92 -6.54
N ASP A 145 10.06 9.68 -6.24
CA ASP A 145 11.34 9.64 -6.95
C ASP A 145 12.09 8.31 -6.83
N MET A 146 11.81 7.51 -5.78
CA MET A 146 12.40 6.18 -5.56
C MET A 146 11.66 5.05 -6.30
N ILE A 147 10.48 5.33 -6.85
CA ILE A 147 9.60 4.31 -7.40
C ILE A 147 9.92 4.06 -8.87
N GLU A 148 10.20 2.80 -9.23
CA GLU A 148 10.33 2.35 -10.62
C GLU A 148 8.95 2.10 -11.24
N ARG A 149 8.08 1.40 -10.49
CA ARG A 149 6.70 1.13 -10.89
C ARG A 149 5.84 0.82 -9.68
N VAL A 150 4.54 0.97 -9.87
CA VAL A 150 3.52 0.51 -8.91
C VAL A 150 2.66 -0.55 -9.57
N GLU A 151 2.52 -1.67 -8.91
CA GLU A 151 1.73 -2.81 -9.33
C GLU A 151 0.46 -2.89 -8.48
N VAL A 152 -0.70 -2.74 -9.09
CA VAL A 152 -1.99 -2.84 -8.39
C VAL A 152 -2.69 -4.12 -8.82
N TYR A 153 -2.62 -5.13 -7.96
CA TYR A 153 -3.31 -6.41 -8.14
C TYR A 153 -4.75 -6.30 -7.66
N LYS A 154 -5.70 -6.70 -8.50
CA LYS A 154 -7.14 -6.55 -8.23
C LYS A 154 -7.79 -7.94 -8.05
N GLY A 155 -8.03 -8.30 -6.80
CA GLY A 155 -8.53 -9.61 -6.40
C GLY A 155 -7.40 -10.56 -6.01
N ILE A 156 -6.99 -11.47 -6.91
CA ILE A 156 -5.93 -12.45 -6.61
C ILE A 156 -4.56 -11.77 -6.56
N VAL A 157 -3.87 -11.99 -5.44
CA VAL A 157 -2.49 -11.53 -5.21
C VAL A 157 -1.50 -12.65 -5.57
N PRO A 158 -0.36 -12.35 -6.18
CA PRO A 158 0.66 -13.35 -6.50
C PRO A 158 1.03 -14.21 -5.28
N TYR A 159 1.08 -15.50 -5.46
CA TYR A 159 1.35 -16.46 -4.38
C TYR A 159 2.67 -16.19 -3.64
N ARG A 160 3.68 -15.71 -4.38
CA ARG A 160 5.02 -15.40 -3.84
C ARG A 160 5.04 -14.24 -2.82
N PHE A 161 4.00 -13.42 -2.76
CA PHE A 161 3.94 -12.32 -1.79
C PHE A 161 3.56 -12.80 -0.38
N GLY A 162 2.82 -13.89 -0.28
CA GLY A 162 2.29 -14.38 1.00
C GLY A 162 1.19 -13.49 1.58
N GLY A 163 0.81 -13.76 2.83
CA GLY A 163 -0.15 -12.94 3.56
C GLY A 163 -1.62 -13.23 3.27
N THR A 164 -2.50 -12.38 3.83
CA THR A 164 -3.96 -12.58 3.89
C THR A 164 -4.76 -11.56 3.06
N ALA A 165 -4.13 -10.92 2.08
CA ALA A 165 -4.80 -9.94 1.23
C ALA A 165 -5.84 -10.62 0.34
N MET A 166 -7.12 -10.29 0.52
CA MET A 166 -8.22 -10.90 -0.24
C MET A 166 -8.92 -9.92 -1.20
N GLY A 167 -8.71 -8.62 -1.03
CA GLY A 167 -9.27 -7.57 -1.89
C GLY A 167 -8.36 -7.18 -3.03
N GLY A 168 -7.08 -7.51 -2.93
CA GLY A 168 -6.03 -7.14 -3.86
C GLY A 168 -4.78 -6.65 -3.12
N ALA A 169 -3.82 -6.14 -3.88
CA ALA A 169 -2.56 -5.65 -3.32
C ALA A 169 -1.99 -4.48 -4.12
N VAL A 170 -1.26 -3.63 -3.43
CA VAL A 170 -0.37 -2.64 -4.02
C VAL A 170 1.06 -3.06 -3.74
N ASN A 171 1.85 -3.28 -4.78
CA ASN A 171 3.28 -3.53 -4.67
C ASN A 171 4.04 -2.35 -5.28
N VAL A 172 4.87 -1.72 -4.46
CA VAL A 172 5.76 -0.63 -4.88
C VAL A 172 7.11 -1.23 -5.19
N VAL A 173 7.52 -1.14 -6.44
CA VAL A 173 8.84 -1.60 -6.86
C VAL A 173 9.78 -0.41 -6.90
N LEU A 174 10.87 -0.50 -6.15
CA LEU A 174 11.85 0.56 -6.06
C LEU A 174 12.83 0.53 -7.25
N LYS A 175 13.37 1.68 -7.59
CA LYS A 175 14.37 1.82 -8.65
C LYS A 175 15.64 1.05 -8.31
N ASP A 176 16.18 0.34 -9.28
CA ASP A 176 17.54 -0.16 -9.19
C ASP A 176 18.52 0.97 -9.58
N TYR A 177 19.33 1.36 -8.61
CA TYR A 177 20.19 2.52 -8.76
C TYR A 177 21.56 2.15 -9.32
N PRO A 178 22.17 3.01 -10.16
CA PRO A 178 23.53 2.84 -10.63
C PRO A 178 24.55 2.67 -9.49
N PRO A 179 25.74 2.13 -9.76
CA PRO A 179 26.78 1.89 -8.73
C PRO A 179 27.22 3.12 -7.94
N ARG A 180 27.08 4.31 -8.51
CA ARG A 180 27.28 5.60 -7.84
C ARG A 180 26.02 6.42 -8.06
N TYR A 181 25.33 6.73 -7.01
CA TYR A 181 24.04 7.40 -7.11
C TYR A 181 23.82 8.35 -5.93
N LEU A 182 23.41 9.56 -6.23
CA LEU A 182 22.90 10.52 -5.27
C LEU A 182 21.68 11.21 -5.89
N ASP A 183 20.55 11.12 -5.21
CA ASP A 183 19.33 11.81 -5.53
C ASP A 183 18.89 12.62 -4.32
N ALA A 184 18.75 13.90 -4.46
CA ALA A 184 18.32 14.78 -3.39
C ALA A 184 17.24 15.72 -3.93
N SER A 185 16.13 15.87 -3.21
CA SER A 185 15.11 16.82 -3.59
C SER A 185 14.52 17.56 -2.38
N TYR A 186 14.08 18.78 -2.66
CA TYR A 186 13.37 19.62 -1.70
C TYR A 186 12.15 20.24 -2.37
N GLU A 187 11.00 20.11 -1.71
CA GLU A 187 9.72 20.66 -2.15
C GLU A 187 9.18 21.58 -1.07
N VAL A 188 8.71 22.74 -1.46
CA VAL A 188 7.94 23.67 -0.64
C VAL A 188 6.58 23.88 -1.25
N GLY A 189 5.53 23.91 -0.44
CA GLY A 189 4.15 24.04 -0.91
C GLY A 189 3.25 24.82 0.04
N SER A 190 1.99 24.91 -0.34
CA SER A 190 0.93 25.55 0.44
C SER A 190 0.86 24.99 1.87
N TYR A 191 0.37 25.79 2.79
CA TYR A 191 0.18 25.45 4.22
C TYR A 191 1.51 25.09 4.91
N ASN A 192 2.56 25.86 4.59
CA ASN A 192 3.92 25.64 5.12
C ASN A 192 4.40 24.19 4.96
N THR A 193 4.08 23.58 3.80
CA THR A 193 4.46 22.20 3.53
C THR A 193 5.88 22.14 3.02
N HIS A 194 6.71 21.33 3.68
CA HIS A 194 8.09 21.07 3.32
C HIS A 194 8.30 19.56 3.17
N ARG A 195 8.93 19.14 2.08
CA ARG A 195 9.37 17.76 1.86
C ARG A 195 10.82 17.76 1.43
N ALA A 196 11.66 17.03 2.11
CA ALA A 196 13.06 16.80 1.74
C ALA A 196 13.28 15.30 1.68
N ASN A 197 13.88 14.82 0.60
CA ASN A 197 14.31 13.44 0.49
C ASN A 197 15.71 13.36 -0.10
N SER A 198 16.44 12.32 0.30
CA SER A 198 17.74 12.00 -0.26
C SER A 198 17.94 10.50 -0.31
N VAL A 199 18.59 10.03 -1.37
CA VAL A 199 19.01 8.64 -1.54
C VAL A 199 20.45 8.65 -2.02
N PHE A 200 21.29 7.90 -1.31
CA PHE A 200 22.67 7.67 -1.67
C PHE A 200 22.92 6.19 -1.86
N LYS A 201 23.59 5.80 -2.94
CA LYS A 201 24.06 4.42 -3.17
C LYS A 201 25.50 4.41 -3.62
N ARG A 202 26.25 3.46 -3.09
CA ARG A 202 27.61 3.16 -3.51
C ARG A 202 27.80 1.64 -3.63
N SER A 203 28.18 1.19 -4.81
CA SER A 203 28.53 -0.21 -5.05
C SER A 203 30.03 -0.38 -5.22
N PHE A 204 30.55 -1.45 -4.64
CA PHE A 204 31.95 -1.88 -4.70
C PHE A 204 31.95 -3.23 -5.44
N ALA A 205 32.02 -3.15 -6.78
CA ALA A 205 31.89 -4.31 -7.66
C ALA A 205 32.89 -5.42 -7.34
N ASP A 206 34.13 -5.06 -6.99
CA ASP A 206 35.17 -6.05 -6.66
C ASP A 206 34.84 -6.86 -5.41
N LEU A 207 34.15 -6.25 -4.46
CA LEU A 207 33.73 -6.88 -3.20
C LEU A 207 32.35 -7.50 -3.29
N GLY A 208 31.55 -7.21 -4.34
CA GLY A 208 30.14 -7.59 -4.40
C GLY A 208 29.26 -6.84 -3.40
N LEU A 209 29.77 -5.74 -2.82
CA LEU A 209 29.12 -5.00 -1.75
C LEU A 209 28.42 -3.75 -2.27
N GLU A 210 27.16 -3.55 -1.86
CA GLU A 210 26.40 -2.33 -2.11
C GLU A 210 25.96 -1.71 -0.78
N LEU A 211 26.15 -0.41 -0.65
CA LEU A 211 25.73 0.38 0.49
C LEU A 211 24.67 1.40 0.05
N GLY A 212 23.54 1.44 0.74
CA GLY A 212 22.47 2.41 0.54
C GLY A 212 22.21 3.20 1.80
N LEU A 213 21.88 4.49 1.65
CA LEU A 213 21.40 5.36 2.71
C LEU A 213 20.31 6.25 2.14
N GLY A 214 19.21 6.41 2.86
CA GLY A 214 18.10 7.24 2.44
C GLY A 214 17.43 7.96 3.60
N GLY A 215 16.89 9.13 3.33
CA GLY A 215 16.18 9.92 4.32
C GLY A 215 15.00 10.67 3.70
N LEU A 216 13.94 10.80 4.48
CA LEU A 216 12.74 11.57 4.16
C LEU A 216 12.39 12.46 5.35
N PHE A 217 12.10 13.72 5.08
CA PHE A 217 11.49 14.63 6.03
C PHE A 217 10.25 15.26 5.42
N VAL A 218 9.15 15.26 6.16
CA VAL A 218 7.89 15.91 5.76
C VAL A 218 7.40 16.73 6.94
N ALA A 219 7.05 17.98 6.68
CA ALA A 219 6.39 18.85 7.64
C ALA A 219 5.29 19.65 6.93
N SER A 220 4.18 19.90 7.61
CA SER A 220 3.11 20.77 7.16
C SER A 220 2.36 21.31 8.35
N ASP A 221 1.90 22.53 8.30
CA ASP A 221 1.02 23.11 9.33
C ASP A 221 -0.45 22.70 9.09
N ASN A 222 -0.81 22.33 7.84
CA ASN A 222 -2.17 21.94 7.43
C ASN A 222 -3.25 22.94 7.84
N ASP A 223 -2.92 24.22 7.91
CA ASP A 223 -3.73 25.30 8.45
C ASP A 223 -4.70 25.92 7.41
N TYR A 224 -5.23 25.10 6.50
CA TYR A 224 -6.18 25.53 5.49
C TYR A 224 -7.56 25.87 6.07
N GLU A 225 -8.30 26.71 5.34
CA GLU A 225 -9.68 27.01 5.65
C GLU A 225 -10.60 25.84 5.30
N MET A 226 -11.60 25.60 6.14
CA MET A 226 -12.63 24.59 5.93
C MET A 226 -14.02 25.16 6.26
N THR A 227 -15.04 24.67 5.55
CA THR A 227 -16.43 24.98 5.82
C THR A 227 -17.08 23.84 6.60
N LEU A 228 -17.63 24.15 7.77
CA LEU A 228 -18.35 23.19 8.62
C LEU A 228 -19.84 23.25 8.29
N HIS A 229 -20.28 22.42 7.36
CA HIS A 229 -21.68 22.42 6.88
C HIS A 229 -22.69 22.03 7.98
N ASN A 230 -22.27 21.22 8.96
CA ASN A 230 -23.08 20.86 10.13
C ASN A 230 -23.24 22.01 11.13
N LEU A 231 -22.51 23.11 11.01
CA LEU A 231 -22.55 24.30 11.83
C LEU A 231 -22.95 25.55 11.03
N ASN A 232 -23.96 25.42 10.17
CA ASN A 232 -24.50 26.52 9.36
C ASN A 232 -23.44 27.14 8.43
N ASP A 233 -22.66 26.32 7.76
CA ASP A 233 -21.59 26.74 6.84
C ASP A 233 -20.53 27.64 7.47
N LEU A 234 -20.23 27.41 8.77
CA LEU A 234 -19.22 28.16 9.48
C LEU A 234 -17.84 27.93 8.85
N ARG A 235 -17.21 29.03 8.40
CA ARG A 235 -15.84 29.02 7.89
C ARG A 235 -14.86 29.14 9.04
N VAL A 236 -13.96 28.19 9.14
CA VAL A 236 -12.94 28.14 10.18
C VAL A 236 -11.59 27.75 9.58
N ARG A 237 -10.52 28.16 10.26
CA ARG A 237 -9.17 27.71 9.92
C ARG A 237 -8.77 26.57 10.84
N ARG A 238 -8.16 25.51 10.27
CA ARG A 238 -7.61 24.39 11.06
C ARG A 238 -6.48 24.90 11.95
N GLY A 239 -6.48 24.53 13.20
CA GLY A 239 -5.52 25.05 14.19
C GLY A 239 -4.60 24.00 14.75
N ASN A 240 -5.04 22.74 14.87
CA ASN A 240 -4.30 21.65 15.50
C ASN A 240 -4.18 20.44 14.57
N ASP A 241 -3.57 20.63 13.40
CA ASP A 241 -3.37 19.58 12.40
C ASP A 241 -1.91 19.52 11.88
N ALA A 242 -1.00 20.18 12.60
CA ALA A 242 0.41 20.19 12.20
C ALA A 242 0.98 18.76 12.17
N PHE A 243 1.65 18.44 11.08
CA PHE A 243 2.26 17.14 10.83
C PHE A 243 3.76 17.27 10.67
N ARG A 244 4.51 16.38 11.30
CA ARG A 244 5.96 16.25 11.12
C ARG A 244 6.35 14.79 11.12
N LYS A 245 7.12 14.37 10.12
CA LYS A 245 7.65 13.01 10.00
C LYS A 245 9.08 13.03 9.50
N ALA A 246 9.91 12.19 10.12
CA ALA A 246 11.27 11.92 9.68
C ALA A 246 11.45 10.41 9.53
N VAL A 247 12.06 10.00 8.42
CA VAL A 247 12.44 8.61 8.15
C VAL A 247 13.91 8.60 7.76
N LEU A 248 14.68 7.69 8.35
CA LEU A 248 16.07 7.42 7.98
C LEU A 248 16.19 5.91 7.76
N GLY A 249 16.71 5.51 6.62
CA GLY A 249 16.94 4.10 6.29
C GLY A 249 18.31 3.88 5.70
N GLY A 250 18.81 2.66 5.86
CA GLY A 250 20.04 2.22 5.24
C GLY A 250 19.99 0.75 4.87
N SER A 251 20.80 0.37 3.89
CA SER A 251 20.88 -1.00 3.40
C SER A 251 22.32 -1.40 3.13
N ILE A 252 22.59 -2.67 3.38
CA ILE A 252 23.83 -3.35 2.98
C ILE A 252 23.40 -4.57 2.18
N LYS A 253 23.89 -4.68 0.94
CA LYS A 253 23.61 -5.82 0.06
C LYS A 253 24.93 -6.42 -0.39
N GLU A 254 25.02 -7.74 -0.31
CA GLU A 254 26.15 -8.56 -0.70
C GLU A 254 25.72 -9.55 -1.78
N THR A 255 26.53 -9.73 -2.86
CA THR A 255 26.18 -10.49 -4.05
C THR A 255 27.24 -11.53 -4.46
N LYS A 256 28.36 -11.61 -3.74
CA LYS A 256 29.46 -12.55 -4.05
C LYS A 256 29.67 -13.66 -3.02
N TRP A 257 28.80 -13.71 -2.03
CA TRP A 257 28.88 -14.76 -1.01
C TRP A 257 28.14 -16.03 -1.48
N TRP A 258 27.74 -16.87 -0.55
CA TRP A 258 27.00 -18.10 -0.89
C TRP A 258 25.61 -17.85 -1.44
N PHE A 259 24.95 -16.79 -1.03
CA PHE A 259 23.69 -16.32 -1.62
C PHE A 259 23.95 -15.48 -2.87
N ASP A 260 23.03 -15.51 -3.84
CA ASP A 260 23.07 -14.62 -4.99
C ASP A 260 22.79 -13.17 -4.57
N GLU A 261 21.99 -13.03 -3.50
CA GLU A 261 21.72 -11.75 -2.86
C GLU A 261 21.52 -12.00 -1.35
N LEU A 262 22.26 -11.26 -0.54
CA LEU A 262 22.04 -11.15 0.90
C LEU A 262 21.93 -9.67 1.23
N LYS A 263 20.75 -9.22 1.69
CA LYS A 263 20.46 -7.82 1.95
C LYS A 263 19.98 -7.64 3.40
N SER A 264 20.53 -6.67 4.09
CA SER A 264 20.04 -6.22 5.39
C SER A 264 19.68 -4.75 5.32
N GLU A 265 18.57 -4.36 5.93
CA GLU A 265 18.09 -2.99 5.96
C GLU A 265 17.70 -2.60 7.38
N PHE A 266 17.83 -1.31 7.67
CA PHE A 266 17.23 -0.71 8.86
C PHE A 266 16.43 0.53 8.48
N ILE A 267 15.35 0.79 9.22
CA ILE A 267 14.51 1.98 9.06
C ILE A 267 14.17 2.54 10.43
N LEU A 268 14.46 3.83 10.61
CA LEU A 268 14.06 4.62 11.76
C LEU A 268 12.95 5.59 11.34
N THR A 269 11.87 5.64 12.09
CA THR A 269 10.74 6.54 11.82
C THR A 269 10.37 7.32 13.06
N SER A 270 10.07 8.59 12.91
CA SER A 270 9.50 9.44 13.96
C SER A 270 8.41 10.30 13.37
N THR A 271 7.23 10.31 14.01
CA THR A 271 6.04 11.05 13.56
C THR A 271 5.40 11.77 14.73
N ARG A 272 4.96 13.00 14.49
CA ARG A 272 4.09 13.76 15.38
C ARG A 272 3.00 14.43 14.57
N GLN A 273 1.76 14.35 15.05
CA GLN A 273 0.60 14.91 14.37
C GLN A 273 -0.40 15.47 15.36
N GLY A 274 -0.82 16.71 15.19
CA GLY A 274 -1.95 17.28 15.85
C GLY A 274 -3.25 16.59 15.45
N ILE A 275 -4.27 16.70 16.27
CA ILE A 275 -5.60 16.14 16.00
C ILE A 275 -6.58 17.29 15.90
N GLN A 276 -7.05 17.56 14.67
CA GLN A 276 -8.11 18.55 14.44
C GLN A 276 -9.47 17.89 14.61
N GLY A 277 -10.26 18.41 15.52
CA GLY A 277 -11.68 18.06 15.66
C GLY A 277 -12.53 18.67 14.55
N ILE A 278 -13.72 18.11 14.36
CA ILE A 278 -14.76 18.64 13.46
C ILE A 278 -15.91 19.23 14.24
N ASP A 279 -16.43 18.51 15.24
CA ASP A 279 -17.53 18.96 16.11
C ASP A 279 -17.03 19.94 17.18
N TRP A 280 -15.76 19.83 17.54
CA TRP A 280 -15.07 20.65 18.51
C TRP A 280 -13.73 21.14 17.96
N ASP A 281 -13.30 22.32 18.39
CA ASP A 281 -11.99 22.88 18.08
C ASP A 281 -10.94 22.31 19.06
N TYR A 282 -10.37 21.14 18.71
CA TYR A 282 -9.28 20.55 19.49
C TYR A 282 -8.00 21.37 19.32
N ARG A 283 -7.32 21.71 20.41
CA ARG A 283 -6.17 22.62 20.40
C ARG A 283 -4.87 22.03 20.87
N SER A 284 -4.90 20.92 21.60
CA SER A 284 -3.70 20.35 22.22
C SER A 284 -3.49 18.86 21.98
N ALA A 285 -4.56 18.13 21.66
CA ALA A 285 -4.47 16.71 21.42
C ALA A 285 -3.55 16.39 20.22
N HIS A 286 -2.64 15.45 20.40
CA HIS A 286 -1.73 15.03 19.34
C HIS A 286 -1.33 13.57 19.47
N ASN A 287 -1.06 12.95 18.35
CA ASN A 287 -0.45 11.62 18.25
C ASN A 287 1.07 11.74 18.11
N HIS A 288 1.78 10.79 18.70
CA HIS A 288 3.20 10.59 18.46
C HIS A 288 3.48 9.12 18.17
N ALA A 289 4.45 8.87 17.30
CA ALA A 289 4.88 7.53 16.96
C ALA A 289 6.36 7.51 16.62
N SER A 290 7.06 6.44 16.98
CA SER A 290 8.42 6.17 16.54
C SER A 290 8.62 4.68 16.36
N SER A 291 9.46 4.28 15.41
CA SER A 291 9.77 2.88 15.19
C SER A 291 11.21 2.67 14.75
N PHE A 292 11.72 1.48 15.07
CA PHE A 292 12.97 0.95 14.54
C PHE A 292 12.68 -0.43 13.95
N LEU A 293 12.94 -0.56 12.65
CA LEU A 293 12.80 -1.77 11.90
C LEU A 293 14.17 -2.25 11.43
N VAL A 294 14.41 -3.55 11.50
CA VAL A 294 15.53 -4.22 10.85
C VAL A 294 14.99 -5.39 10.03
N SER A 295 15.54 -5.58 8.83
CA SER A 295 15.19 -6.71 7.96
C SER A 295 16.42 -7.41 7.41
N LEU A 296 16.21 -8.67 7.05
CA LEU A 296 17.18 -9.52 6.36
C LEU A 296 16.47 -10.22 5.22
N GLU A 297 17.07 -10.20 4.05
CA GLU A 297 16.60 -10.89 2.85
C GLU A 297 17.76 -11.74 2.27
N ALA A 298 17.45 -12.96 1.85
CA ALA A 298 18.42 -13.87 1.24
C ALA A 298 17.78 -14.58 0.06
N LYS A 299 18.44 -14.52 -1.11
CA LYS A 299 17.98 -15.18 -2.33
C LYS A 299 19.07 -16.10 -2.89
N ARG A 300 18.66 -17.26 -3.37
CA ARG A 300 19.53 -18.21 -4.04
C ARG A 300 18.80 -18.96 -5.11
N LYS A 301 19.32 -18.91 -6.34
CA LYS A 301 18.87 -19.79 -7.44
C LYS A 301 19.57 -21.16 -7.34
N ASN A 302 18.87 -22.19 -7.78
CA ASN A 302 19.39 -23.56 -7.74
C ASN A 302 19.89 -23.96 -6.35
N PHE A 303 19.09 -23.69 -5.32
CA PHE A 303 19.40 -23.91 -3.91
C PHE A 303 19.50 -25.40 -3.63
N PHE A 304 20.72 -25.92 -3.45
CA PHE A 304 21.10 -27.34 -3.30
C PHE A 304 20.70 -28.26 -4.46
N VAL A 305 19.63 -27.95 -5.22
CA VAL A 305 19.10 -28.74 -6.32
C VAL A 305 18.84 -27.81 -7.50
N GLU A 306 19.19 -28.25 -8.72
CA GLU A 306 18.91 -27.51 -9.94
C GLU A 306 17.40 -27.30 -10.12
N GLY A 307 17.01 -26.06 -10.43
CA GLY A 307 15.62 -25.66 -10.60
C GLY A 307 14.90 -25.31 -9.29
N LEU A 308 15.53 -25.43 -8.12
CA LEU A 308 14.97 -24.99 -6.84
C LEU A 308 15.48 -23.59 -6.49
N ASP A 309 14.62 -22.60 -6.54
CA ASP A 309 14.91 -21.24 -6.13
C ASP A 309 14.42 -20.99 -4.69
N PHE A 310 15.25 -20.31 -3.91
CA PHE A 310 15.04 -19.96 -2.52
C PHE A 310 14.97 -18.44 -2.37
N ASP A 311 13.92 -17.95 -1.70
CA ASP A 311 13.75 -16.56 -1.30
C ASP A 311 13.27 -16.53 0.16
N PHE A 312 14.08 -15.99 1.03
CA PHE A 312 13.79 -15.83 2.44
C PHE A 312 13.84 -14.34 2.80
N SER A 313 12.86 -13.87 3.55
CA SER A 313 12.91 -12.54 4.16
C SER A 313 12.36 -12.58 5.57
N THR A 314 12.97 -11.79 6.46
CA THR A 314 12.46 -11.58 7.81
C THR A 314 12.65 -10.12 8.23
N ALA A 315 11.71 -9.61 9.01
CA ALA A 315 11.78 -8.26 9.56
C ALA A 315 11.30 -8.24 11.00
N TYR A 316 11.93 -7.40 11.80
CA TYR A 316 11.54 -7.15 13.17
C TYR A 316 11.45 -5.66 13.41
N ASN A 317 10.32 -5.23 13.99
CA ASN A 317 10.02 -3.83 14.28
C ASN A 317 9.74 -3.63 15.76
N ILE A 318 10.32 -2.59 16.34
CA ILE A 318 9.97 -2.08 17.66
C ILE A 318 9.30 -0.74 17.46
N GLY A 319 8.00 -0.65 17.77
CA GLY A 319 7.21 0.56 17.66
C GLY A 319 6.86 1.13 19.03
N ARG A 320 6.79 2.45 19.12
CA ARG A 320 6.22 3.21 20.23
C ARG A 320 5.21 4.19 19.67
N TYR A 321 4.05 4.27 20.26
CA TYR A 321 3.01 5.20 19.84
C TYR A 321 2.09 5.56 21.00
N GLY A 322 1.42 6.68 20.88
CA GLY A 322 0.45 7.11 21.86
C GLY A 322 -0.31 8.35 21.43
N LEU A 323 -1.41 8.56 22.13
CA LEU A 323 -2.17 9.79 22.10
C LEU A 323 -1.85 10.56 23.39
N CYS A 324 -1.51 11.84 23.27
CA CYS A 324 -1.47 12.79 24.34
C CYS A 324 -2.70 13.70 24.23
N ASP A 325 -3.60 13.62 25.22
CA ASP A 325 -4.83 14.42 25.34
C ASP A 325 -5.10 14.72 26.80
N THR A 326 -4.48 15.78 27.29
CA THR A 326 -4.50 16.19 28.71
C THR A 326 -5.25 17.51 28.93
N ALA A 327 -5.83 18.07 27.86
CA ALA A 327 -6.60 19.32 27.99
C ALA A 327 -7.76 19.15 28.95
N ARG A 328 -7.96 20.12 29.82
CA ARG A 328 -9.06 20.13 30.83
C ARG A 328 -10.27 20.93 30.37
N VAL A 329 -10.16 21.56 29.20
CA VAL A 329 -11.19 22.41 28.61
C VAL A 329 -11.38 22.00 27.16
N ARG A 330 -12.61 21.92 26.73
CA ARG A 330 -13.01 21.75 25.33
C ARG A 330 -13.40 23.08 24.74
N HIS A 331 -13.03 23.35 23.51
CA HIS A 331 -13.36 24.56 22.80
C HIS A 331 -14.41 24.26 21.72
N ALA A 332 -15.50 25.04 21.73
CA ALA A 332 -16.43 25.07 20.63
C ALA A 332 -15.94 26.05 19.56
N TRP A 333 -16.36 25.86 18.31
CA TRP A 333 -15.98 26.73 17.19
C TRP A 333 -16.50 28.17 17.32
N ASP A 334 -17.48 28.42 18.16
CA ASP A 334 -17.99 29.75 18.48
C ASP A 334 -17.17 30.46 19.57
N GLY A 335 -16.06 29.86 20.02
CA GLY A 335 -15.17 30.40 21.05
C GLY A 335 -15.57 30.08 22.49
N ARG A 336 -16.74 29.48 22.72
CA ARG A 336 -17.15 29.03 24.06
C ARG A 336 -16.30 27.87 24.54
N THR A 337 -16.13 27.79 25.86
CA THR A 337 -15.33 26.74 26.49
C THR A 337 -16.22 25.92 27.42
N TYR A 338 -15.92 24.62 27.49
CA TYR A 338 -16.64 23.66 28.32
C TYR A 338 -15.64 22.78 29.08
N PRO A 339 -15.95 22.31 30.28
CA PRO A 339 -15.12 21.34 30.96
C PRO A 339 -15.09 20.02 30.17
N THR A 340 -13.99 19.30 30.28
CA THR A 340 -13.89 17.93 29.71
C THR A 340 -14.76 16.96 30.50
N LEU A 341 -15.11 15.82 29.87
CA LEU A 341 -15.96 14.80 30.51
C LEU A 341 -15.25 14.14 31.69
N SER A 342 -13.93 13.96 31.61
CA SER A 342 -13.11 13.54 32.75
C SER A 342 -12.49 14.76 33.45
N PRO A 343 -12.49 14.81 34.76
CA PRO A 343 -11.79 15.87 35.53
C PRO A 343 -10.27 15.82 35.35
N LEU A 344 -9.73 14.70 34.87
CA LEU A 344 -8.30 14.54 34.56
C LEU A 344 -7.92 15.09 33.17
N GLY A 345 -8.89 15.42 32.30
CA GLY A 345 -8.71 15.96 30.97
C GLY A 345 -9.30 15.09 29.88
N GLY A 346 -9.01 15.43 28.63
CA GLY A 346 -9.46 14.72 27.41
C GLY A 346 -10.42 15.56 26.56
N GLU A 347 -9.87 16.33 25.60
CA GLU A 347 -10.71 17.10 24.67
C GLU A 347 -11.29 16.27 23.54
N THR A 348 -10.65 15.13 23.18
CA THR A 348 -11.06 14.27 22.08
C THR A 348 -12.05 13.18 22.49
N GLY A 349 -12.11 12.84 23.78
CA GLY A 349 -12.87 11.70 24.25
C GLY A 349 -13.32 11.81 25.71
N PRO A 350 -13.88 10.71 26.25
CA PRO A 350 -14.37 10.68 27.63
C PRO A 350 -13.25 10.51 28.66
N PHE A 351 -12.02 10.24 28.25
CA PHE A 351 -10.90 9.97 29.11
C PHE A 351 -9.69 10.81 28.73
N ALA A 352 -8.96 11.27 29.75
CA ALA A 352 -7.63 11.82 29.54
C ALA A 352 -6.67 10.73 29.07
N SER A 353 -5.71 11.08 28.22
CA SER A 353 -4.74 10.16 27.68
C SER A 353 -3.33 10.74 27.72
N ASP A 354 -2.39 9.93 28.16
CA ASP A 354 -0.95 10.12 27.97
C ASP A 354 -0.35 8.74 27.66
N GLY A 355 -0.68 8.26 26.46
CA GLY A 355 -0.38 6.90 26.04
C GLY A 355 1.08 6.73 25.61
N HIS A 356 1.71 5.68 26.12
CA HIS A 356 3.06 5.23 25.78
C HIS A 356 3.05 3.74 25.45
N HIS A 357 2.35 3.38 24.37
CA HIS A 357 2.23 1.98 23.94
C HIS A 357 3.52 1.52 23.24
N ARG A 358 3.88 0.26 23.46
CA ARG A 358 4.99 -0.40 22.76
C ARG A 358 4.48 -1.61 22.00
N SER A 359 4.93 -1.77 20.78
CA SER A 359 4.71 -2.97 19.97
C SER A 359 6.03 -3.60 19.54
N HIS A 360 6.01 -4.91 19.44
CA HIS A 360 7.05 -5.73 18.85
C HIS A 360 6.41 -6.56 17.75
N ASP A 361 6.80 -6.32 16.51
CA ASP A 361 6.22 -6.95 15.35
C ASP A 361 7.30 -7.74 14.61
N TRP A 362 7.02 -9.01 14.33
CA TRP A 362 7.89 -9.88 13.55
C TRP A 362 7.15 -10.38 12.32
N ILE A 363 7.85 -10.42 11.20
CA ILE A 363 7.40 -11.05 9.95
C ILE A 363 8.51 -11.97 9.44
N GLY A 364 8.13 -13.13 8.94
CA GLY A 364 9.01 -14.04 8.23
C GLY A 364 8.31 -14.59 7.00
N LYS A 365 9.01 -14.63 5.88
CA LYS A 365 8.58 -15.23 4.62
C LYS A 365 9.64 -16.19 4.12
N LEU A 366 9.22 -17.39 3.73
CA LEU A 366 10.03 -18.34 2.99
C LEU A 366 9.27 -18.73 1.73
N ASN A 367 9.92 -18.58 0.60
CA ASN A 367 9.38 -18.94 -0.70
C ASN A 367 10.35 -19.92 -1.37
N LEU A 368 9.87 -21.12 -1.70
CA LEU A 368 10.59 -22.14 -2.41
C LEU A 368 9.89 -22.40 -3.73
N GLU A 369 10.55 -22.11 -4.84
CA GLU A 369 10.01 -22.34 -6.17
C GLU A 369 10.81 -23.42 -6.88
N TYR A 370 10.16 -24.51 -7.27
CA TYR A 370 10.78 -25.62 -7.95
C TYR A 370 10.29 -25.70 -9.41
N THR A 371 11.19 -25.50 -10.33
CA THR A 371 10.96 -25.66 -11.77
C THR A 371 11.00 -27.13 -12.13
N LEU A 372 9.82 -27.77 -12.22
CA LEU A 372 9.68 -29.18 -12.59
C LEU A 372 10.10 -29.44 -14.05
N ARG A 373 9.73 -28.50 -14.93
CA ARG A 373 10.03 -28.45 -16.37
C ARG A 373 10.05 -26.97 -16.78
N PRO A 374 10.58 -26.60 -17.93
CA PRO A 374 10.62 -25.19 -18.40
C PRO A 374 9.28 -24.45 -18.39
N ASP A 375 8.17 -25.20 -18.46
CA ASP A 375 6.82 -24.66 -18.50
C ASP A 375 5.96 -25.02 -17.28
N HIS A 376 6.56 -25.62 -16.23
CA HIS A 376 5.85 -26.06 -15.03
C HIS A 376 6.65 -25.75 -13.77
N ALA A 377 6.07 -25.00 -12.87
CA ALA A 377 6.68 -24.65 -11.59
C ALA A 377 5.74 -24.96 -10.42
N LEU A 378 6.32 -25.44 -9.33
CA LEU A 378 5.66 -25.63 -8.05
C LEU A 378 6.26 -24.65 -7.04
N ASN A 379 5.42 -23.97 -6.27
CA ASN A 379 5.86 -23.01 -5.27
C ASN A 379 5.27 -23.33 -3.90
N LEU A 380 6.12 -23.38 -2.89
CA LEU A 380 5.74 -23.43 -1.48
C LEU A 380 6.07 -22.08 -0.83
N ASN A 381 5.07 -21.42 -0.30
CA ASN A 381 5.20 -20.16 0.43
C ASN A 381 4.80 -20.35 1.90
N LEU A 382 5.67 -19.96 2.82
CA LEU A 382 5.39 -19.86 4.25
C LEU A 382 5.49 -18.41 4.67
N TYR A 383 4.44 -17.89 5.29
CA TYR A 383 4.38 -16.51 5.74
C TYR A 383 3.92 -16.47 7.19
N GLY A 384 4.81 -16.07 8.09
CA GLY A 384 4.56 -15.99 9.53
C GLY A 384 4.57 -14.57 10.05
N THR A 385 3.67 -14.24 10.97
CA THR A 385 3.64 -12.96 11.67
C THR A 385 3.48 -13.14 13.17
N GLY A 386 4.07 -12.24 13.94
CA GLY A 386 3.92 -12.20 15.39
C GLY A 386 3.89 -10.76 15.87
N THR A 387 2.85 -10.39 16.64
CA THR A 387 2.71 -9.08 17.25
C THR A 387 2.57 -9.24 18.75
N TRP A 388 3.35 -8.49 19.51
CA TRP A 388 3.25 -8.35 20.97
C TRP A 388 2.99 -6.88 21.28
N GLN A 389 1.88 -6.60 21.94
CA GLN A 389 1.50 -5.24 22.33
C GLN A 389 1.58 -5.09 23.83
N GLN A 390 2.19 -4.00 24.26
CA GLN A 390 2.35 -3.59 25.65
C GLN A 390 1.77 -2.18 25.78
N PRO A 391 0.45 -2.05 25.96
CA PRO A 391 -0.18 -0.76 26.15
C PRO A 391 0.19 -0.20 27.53
N HIS A 392 0.38 1.12 27.58
CA HIS A 392 0.63 1.83 28.82
C HIS A 392 -0.01 3.21 28.75
N ASN A 393 -0.97 3.48 29.66
CA ASN A 393 -1.67 4.75 29.75
C ASN A 393 -2.23 4.93 31.17
N GLU A 394 -1.38 5.37 32.09
CA GLU A 394 -1.77 5.56 33.51
C GLU A 394 -2.88 6.58 33.68
N LEU A 395 -2.91 7.62 32.88
CA LEU A 395 -3.91 8.67 32.96
C LEU A 395 -5.30 8.15 32.61
N MET A 396 -5.37 7.28 31.61
CA MET A 396 -6.60 6.57 31.25
C MET A 396 -7.03 5.61 32.37
N ASP A 397 -6.11 4.82 32.95
CA ASP A 397 -6.41 3.92 34.04
C ASP A 397 -6.96 4.66 35.25
N ARG A 398 -6.39 5.82 35.60
CA ARG A 398 -6.92 6.71 36.66
C ARG A 398 -8.31 7.25 36.31
N SER A 399 -8.55 7.61 35.05
CA SER A 399 -9.85 8.08 34.57
C SER A 399 -10.92 7.00 34.65
N LEU A 400 -10.54 5.74 34.40
CA LEU A 400 -11.40 4.56 34.49
C LEU A 400 -11.63 4.13 35.96
N GLY A 401 -10.67 4.41 36.86
CA GLY A 401 -10.64 3.92 38.22
C GLY A 401 -10.21 2.46 38.35
N TYR A 402 -9.65 1.85 37.30
CA TYR A 402 -9.10 0.49 37.28
C TYR A 402 -8.15 0.31 36.08
N PRO A 403 -7.24 -0.68 36.14
CA PRO A 403 -6.35 -0.96 35.00
C PRO A 403 -7.12 -1.38 33.75
N GLY A 404 -6.93 -0.67 32.65
CA GLY A 404 -7.53 -0.96 31.33
C GLY A 404 -6.50 -1.45 30.29
N ASN A 405 -5.21 -1.40 30.63
CA ASN A 405 -4.09 -1.69 29.74
C ASN A 405 -3.53 -3.08 30.04
N PHE A 406 -3.58 -3.99 29.06
CA PHE A 406 -3.13 -5.36 29.22
C PHE A 406 -2.29 -5.81 28.02
N ASP A 407 -1.22 -6.55 28.30
CA ASP A 407 -0.38 -7.15 27.28
C ASP A 407 -1.18 -8.15 26.43
N SER A 408 -0.92 -8.11 25.14
CA SER A 408 -1.54 -9.01 24.18
C SER A 408 -0.56 -9.57 23.17
N ARG A 409 -0.88 -10.75 22.64
CA ARG A 409 -0.05 -11.44 21.62
C ARG A 409 -0.94 -12.05 20.56
N LEU A 410 -0.56 -11.82 19.30
CA LEU A 410 -1.13 -12.46 18.12
C LEU A 410 0.00 -13.12 17.32
N THR A 411 -0.22 -14.34 16.87
CA THR A 411 0.65 -15.03 15.91
C THR A 411 -0.20 -15.60 14.78
N ALA A 412 0.29 -15.52 13.56
CA ALA A 412 -0.37 -16.12 12.42
C ALA A 412 0.66 -16.79 11.50
N LEU A 413 0.26 -17.89 10.88
CA LEU A 413 1.02 -18.60 9.86
C LEU A 413 0.10 -18.84 8.66
N THR A 414 0.56 -18.43 7.49
CA THR A 414 -0.06 -18.75 6.20
C THR A 414 0.86 -19.66 5.43
N THR A 415 0.37 -20.82 5.03
CA THR A 415 1.08 -21.76 4.15
C THR A 415 0.36 -21.75 2.81
N GLY A 416 1.09 -21.50 1.72
CA GLY A 416 0.58 -21.50 0.35
C GLY A 416 1.30 -22.54 -0.50
N LEU A 417 0.55 -23.34 -1.25
CA LEU A 417 1.07 -24.24 -2.28
C LEU A 417 0.49 -23.83 -3.61
N SER A 418 1.34 -23.54 -4.59
CA SER A 418 0.93 -23.05 -5.89
C SER A 418 1.57 -23.86 -7.00
N TYR A 419 0.81 -24.08 -8.06
CA TYR A 419 1.28 -24.70 -9.29
C TYR A 419 1.00 -23.75 -10.46
N GLU A 420 2.06 -23.43 -11.21
CA GLU A 420 2.01 -22.60 -12.42
C GLU A 420 2.39 -23.45 -13.62
N ALA A 421 1.62 -23.31 -14.70
CA ALA A 421 1.87 -24.05 -15.93
C ALA A 421 1.58 -23.22 -17.17
N PHE A 422 2.41 -23.44 -18.19
CA PHE A 422 2.26 -22.87 -19.52
C PHE A 422 1.92 -23.98 -20.51
N PHE A 423 0.97 -23.69 -21.43
CA PHE A 423 0.50 -24.61 -22.44
C PHE A 423 0.42 -23.89 -23.80
N PHE A 424 0.35 -24.67 -24.89
CA PHE A 424 0.17 -24.17 -26.25
C PHE A 424 1.23 -23.13 -26.66
N ASP A 425 2.51 -23.50 -26.59
CA ASP A 425 3.65 -22.62 -26.89
C ASP A 425 3.58 -21.33 -26.02
N ARG A 426 3.28 -21.51 -24.73
CA ARG A 426 3.16 -20.42 -23.74
C ARG A 426 2.04 -19.41 -24.04
N ARG A 427 1.05 -19.77 -24.86
CA ARG A 427 -0.12 -18.93 -25.08
C ARG A 427 -1.11 -18.98 -23.92
N LEU A 428 -1.23 -20.11 -23.23
CA LEU A 428 -2.05 -20.27 -22.05
C LEU A 428 -1.14 -20.37 -20.82
N GLN A 429 -1.29 -19.47 -19.90
CA GLN A 429 -0.68 -19.52 -18.56
C GLN A 429 -1.78 -19.76 -17.55
N THR A 430 -1.56 -20.71 -16.64
CA THR A 430 -2.48 -21.03 -15.54
C THR A 430 -1.75 -21.03 -14.21
N ALA A 431 -2.43 -20.63 -13.17
CA ALA A 431 -1.94 -20.70 -11.80
C ALA A 431 -3.05 -21.20 -10.88
N VAL A 432 -2.76 -22.22 -10.08
CA VAL A 432 -3.64 -22.75 -9.03
C VAL A 432 -2.92 -22.57 -7.69
N THR A 433 -3.62 -22.07 -6.69
CA THR A 433 -3.05 -21.89 -5.34
C THR A 433 -4.02 -22.41 -4.29
N ALA A 434 -3.51 -23.17 -3.33
CA ALA A 434 -4.19 -23.51 -2.10
C ALA A 434 -3.46 -22.83 -0.94
N LYS A 435 -4.22 -22.28 0.02
CA LYS A 435 -3.69 -21.60 1.20
C LYS A 435 -4.31 -22.15 2.47
N HIS A 436 -3.49 -22.31 3.50
CA HIS A 436 -3.91 -22.67 4.83
C HIS A 436 -3.48 -21.59 5.82
N PHE A 437 -4.41 -21.15 6.65
CA PHE A 437 -4.22 -20.07 7.62
C PHE A 437 -4.37 -20.62 9.03
N LEU A 438 -3.38 -20.37 9.88
CA LEU A 438 -3.39 -20.68 11.30
C LEU A 438 -3.25 -19.40 12.11
N ILE A 439 -4.07 -19.23 13.13
CA ILE A 439 -4.02 -18.09 14.04
C ILE A 439 -3.99 -18.58 15.47
N GLY A 440 -3.10 -17.99 16.25
CA GLY A 440 -3.11 -18.10 17.70
C GLY A 440 -3.07 -16.73 18.35
N SER A 441 -4.02 -16.43 19.23
CA SER A 441 -4.00 -15.19 20.01
C SER A 441 -4.20 -15.47 21.49
N ARG A 442 -3.52 -14.69 22.31
CA ARG A 442 -3.72 -14.64 23.75
C ARG A 442 -3.75 -13.20 24.20
N ALA A 443 -4.84 -12.79 24.80
CA ALA A 443 -4.98 -11.48 25.36
C ALA A 443 -5.71 -11.52 26.70
N LYS A 444 -5.26 -10.68 27.62
CA LYS A 444 -6.03 -10.28 28.79
C LYS A 444 -6.70 -8.96 28.42
N MET A 445 -7.99 -8.86 28.59
CA MET A 445 -8.73 -7.68 28.18
C MET A 445 -9.93 -7.40 29.07
N LEU A 446 -10.38 -6.17 29.05
CA LEU A 446 -11.64 -5.76 29.63
C LEU A 446 -12.77 -6.22 28.72
N HIS A 447 -13.44 -7.32 29.09
CA HIS A 447 -14.51 -7.93 28.32
C HIS A 447 -15.80 -7.10 28.38
N ASN A 448 -16.11 -6.58 29.56
CA ASN A 448 -17.22 -5.69 29.76
C ASN A 448 -16.76 -4.44 30.54
N PHE A 449 -16.80 -3.32 29.84
CA PHE A 449 -16.40 -2.03 30.40
C PHE A 449 -17.25 -1.60 31.60
N TYR A 450 -18.55 -1.82 31.54
CA TYR A 450 -19.49 -1.40 32.60
C TYR A 450 -19.43 -2.30 33.83
N LEU A 451 -19.17 -3.60 33.62
CA LEU A 451 -19.10 -4.58 34.72
C LEU A 451 -17.67 -4.78 35.25
N ARG A 452 -16.68 -4.10 34.68
CA ARG A 452 -15.25 -4.28 35.01
C ARG A 452 -14.79 -5.74 34.91
N ASP A 453 -15.38 -6.50 33.99
CA ASP A 453 -15.11 -7.92 33.81
C ASP A 453 -13.83 -8.10 32.96
N ILE A 454 -12.76 -8.56 33.60
CA ILE A 454 -11.48 -8.80 32.96
C ILE A 454 -11.34 -10.30 32.66
N LYS A 455 -11.18 -10.65 31.40
CA LYS A 455 -10.99 -12.05 30.96
C LYS A 455 -9.68 -12.25 30.19
N THR A 456 -9.13 -13.44 30.33
CA THR A 456 -8.08 -13.92 29.43
C THR A 456 -8.73 -14.73 28.34
N ILE A 457 -8.53 -14.31 27.11
CA ILE A 457 -9.10 -14.94 25.91
C ILE A 457 -8.00 -15.62 25.12
N HIS A 458 -8.29 -16.81 24.65
CA HIS A 458 -7.45 -17.59 23.76
C HIS A 458 -8.22 -17.83 22.47
N ILE A 459 -7.62 -17.45 21.35
CA ILE A 459 -8.19 -17.67 20.03
C ILE A 459 -7.25 -18.61 19.26
N ASN A 460 -7.80 -19.71 18.79
CA ASN A 460 -7.11 -20.59 17.85
C ASN A 460 -8.05 -20.89 16.69
N ARG A 461 -7.61 -20.57 15.47
CA ARG A 461 -8.43 -20.78 14.27
C ARG A 461 -7.60 -21.33 13.14
N SER A 462 -8.22 -22.14 12.29
CA SER A 462 -7.66 -22.75 11.10
C SER A 462 -8.63 -22.56 9.95
N GLU A 463 -8.16 -22.01 8.83
CA GLU A 463 -8.97 -21.64 7.67
C GLU A 463 -8.28 -22.06 6.38
N TRP A 464 -9.07 -22.26 5.32
CA TRP A 464 -8.59 -22.62 3.99
C TRP A 464 -9.06 -21.64 2.94
N GLY A 465 -8.18 -21.33 2.00
CA GLY A 465 -8.46 -20.56 0.80
C GLY A 465 -7.89 -21.23 -0.43
N ALA A 466 -8.45 -20.92 -1.59
CA ALA A 466 -7.93 -21.40 -2.87
C ALA A 466 -8.26 -20.42 -3.98
N ASN A 467 -7.41 -20.39 -5.01
CA ASN A 467 -7.68 -19.62 -6.22
C ASN A 467 -7.15 -20.32 -7.47
N PHE A 468 -7.77 -19.96 -8.59
CA PHE A 468 -7.35 -20.33 -9.93
C PHE A 468 -7.35 -19.09 -10.81
N ALA A 469 -6.30 -18.90 -11.59
CA ALA A 469 -6.21 -17.83 -12.58
C ALA A 469 -5.66 -18.37 -13.88
N ALA A 470 -6.16 -17.85 -15.00
CA ALA A 470 -5.72 -18.21 -16.34
C ALA A 470 -5.61 -16.98 -17.24
N CYS A 471 -4.65 -16.99 -18.12
CA CYS A 471 -4.42 -15.97 -19.14
C CYS A 471 -4.19 -16.64 -20.47
N TYR A 472 -4.99 -16.31 -21.48
CA TYR A 472 -4.87 -16.86 -22.82
C TYR A 472 -4.60 -15.77 -23.86
N ARG A 473 -3.49 -15.88 -24.56
CA ARG A 473 -3.08 -14.99 -25.63
C ARG A 473 -3.68 -15.46 -26.95
N ILE A 474 -4.82 -14.88 -27.33
CA ILE A 474 -5.54 -15.23 -28.56
C ILE A 474 -4.69 -14.88 -29.80
N THR A 475 -4.15 -13.64 -29.77
CA THR A 475 -3.24 -13.13 -30.80
C THR A 475 -2.10 -12.36 -30.11
N PRO A 476 -1.05 -11.91 -30.79
CA PRO A 476 -0.05 -11.02 -30.20
C PRO A 476 -0.61 -9.71 -29.64
N LEU A 477 -1.81 -9.29 -30.07
CA LEU A 477 -2.48 -8.06 -29.66
C LEU A 477 -3.55 -8.28 -28.60
N TRP A 478 -4.20 -9.43 -28.57
CA TRP A 478 -5.37 -9.71 -27.73
C TRP A 478 -5.11 -10.80 -26.71
N THR A 479 -5.36 -10.50 -25.48
CA THR A 479 -5.22 -11.42 -24.34
C THR A 479 -6.50 -11.42 -23.53
N VAL A 480 -6.98 -12.60 -23.16
CA VAL A 480 -8.12 -12.80 -22.26
C VAL A 480 -7.60 -13.34 -20.94
N LYS A 481 -8.10 -12.81 -19.83
CA LYS A 481 -7.77 -13.22 -18.48
C LYS A 481 -9.03 -13.64 -17.73
N GLY A 482 -8.91 -14.63 -16.86
CA GLY A 482 -9.99 -15.05 -16.00
C GLY A 482 -9.46 -15.58 -14.68
N SER A 483 -10.23 -15.37 -13.62
CA SER A 483 -9.87 -15.92 -12.32
C SER A 483 -11.09 -16.17 -11.43
N VAL A 484 -10.96 -17.18 -10.58
CA VAL A 484 -11.91 -17.50 -9.51
C VAL A 484 -11.14 -17.69 -8.21
N ALA A 485 -11.69 -17.20 -7.10
CA ALA A 485 -11.02 -17.29 -5.81
C ALA A 485 -12.02 -17.48 -4.67
N SER A 486 -11.58 -18.20 -3.65
CA SER A 486 -12.16 -18.26 -2.32
C SER A 486 -11.04 -17.92 -1.33
N GLU A 487 -10.94 -16.66 -0.94
CA GLU A 487 -9.87 -16.14 -0.08
C GLU A 487 -10.41 -15.85 1.33
N VAL A 488 -9.52 -15.94 2.30
CA VAL A 488 -9.83 -15.68 3.71
C VAL A 488 -8.95 -14.55 4.22
N ARG A 489 -9.54 -13.61 4.95
CA ARG A 489 -8.81 -12.60 5.71
C ARG A 489 -8.97 -12.84 7.20
N ILE A 490 -7.86 -12.92 7.85
CA ILE A 490 -7.75 -13.04 9.29
C ILE A 490 -7.86 -11.64 9.92
N PRO A 491 -8.68 -11.45 10.98
CA PRO A 491 -8.68 -10.20 11.72
C PRO A 491 -7.31 -9.87 12.30
N THR A 492 -6.94 -8.60 12.27
CA THR A 492 -5.66 -8.09 12.81
C THR A 492 -5.68 -8.02 14.34
N SER A 493 -4.50 -7.79 14.95
CA SER A 493 -4.39 -7.58 16.39
C SER A 493 -5.25 -6.40 16.89
N GLU A 494 -5.26 -5.30 16.16
CA GLU A 494 -6.08 -4.13 16.49
C GLU A 494 -7.58 -4.44 16.45
N GLU A 495 -8.04 -5.24 15.47
CA GLU A 495 -9.44 -5.64 15.35
C GLU A 495 -9.88 -6.58 16.48
N LEU A 496 -9.02 -7.55 16.84
CA LEU A 496 -9.33 -8.53 17.88
C LEU A 496 -9.13 -7.99 19.29
N LEU A 497 -8.07 -7.21 19.50
CA LEU A 497 -7.56 -6.86 20.81
C LEU A 497 -7.76 -5.38 21.16
N GLY A 498 -8.22 -4.57 20.17
CA GLY A 498 -8.32 -3.13 20.30
C GLY A 498 -6.95 -2.45 20.30
N ASN A 499 -6.95 -1.15 20.57
CA ASN A 499 -5.73 -0.34 20.65
C ASN A 499 -5.46 0.23 22.04
N SER A 500 -6.20 -0.24 23.06
CA SER A 500 -6.13 0.23 24.45
C SER A 500 -6.36 1.74 24.62
N PHE A 501 -7.08 2.33 23.67
CA PHE A 501 -7.34 3.77 23.65
C PHE A 501 -8.81 4.06 23.31
N ASN A 502 -9.20 3.98 22.04
CA ASN A 502 -10.55 4.27 21.57
C ASN A 502 -11.17 3.12 20.76
N ILE A 503 -10.42 2.07 20.51
CA ILE A 503 -10.91 0.85 19.88
C ILE A 503 -11.02 -0.24 20.91
N LEU A 504 -12.24 -0.65 21.18
CA LEU A 504 -12.54 -1.71 22.13
C LEU A 504 -12.20 -3.08 21.52
N PRO A 505 -11.77 -4.05 22.34
CA PRO A 505 -11.52 -5.41 21.90
C PRO A 505 -12.76 -6.10 21.31
N SER A 506 -12.55 -6.93 20.31
CA SER A 506 -13.58 -7.74 19.65
C SER A 506 -13.07 -9.15 19.37
N PRO A 507 -12.88 -9.98 20.41
CA PRO A 507 -12.22 -11.28 20.28
C PRO A 507 -13.08 -12.31 19.52
N ASP A 508 -14.38 -12.09 19.45
CA ASP A 508 -15.32 -13.01 18.81
C ASP A 508 -15.41 -12.82 17.30
N LEU A 509 -14.67 -11.88 16.72
CA LEU A 509 -14.65 -11.64 15.28
C LEU A 509 -14.33 -12.91 14.51
N LEU A 510 -15.15 -13.19 13.52
CA LEU A 510 -14.95 -14.26 12.56
C LEU A 510 -14.02 -13.79 11.43
N PRO A 511 -13.19 -14.67 10.85
CA PRO A 511 -12.48 -14.39 9.62
C PRO A 511 -13.43 -14.04 8.48
N GLU A 512 -13.06 -13.05 7.68
CA GLU A 512 -13.82 -12.71 6.48
C GLU A 512 -13.53 -13.71 5.35
N ARG A 513 -14.54 -14.04 4.57
CA ARG A 513 -14.40 -14.88 3.36
C ARG A 513 -14.90 -14.14 2.14
N ASN A 514 -14.09 -14.15 1.09
CA ASN A 514 -14.41 -13.52 -0.19
C ASN A 514 -14.40 -14.56 -1.31
N LYS A 515 -15.54 -14.79 -1.94
CA LYS A 515 -15.64 -15.57 -3.18
C LYS A 515 -15.71 -14.61 -4.35
N SER A 516 -14.80 -14.70 -5.29
CA SER A 516 -14.73 -13.75 -6.40
C SER A 516 -14.53 -14.44 -7.75
N VAL A 517 -15.07 -13.81 -8.78
CA VAL A 517 -14.88 -14.16 -10.19
C VAL A 517 -14.49 -12.90 -10.93
N ASN A 518 -13.48 -13.00 -11.79
CA ASN A 518 -13.02 -11.92 -12.64
C ASN A 518 -12.85 -12.41 -14.08
N ALA A 519 -13.15 -11.53 -15.03
CA ALA A 519 -12.85 -11.73 -16.44
C ALA A 519 -12.37 -10.41 -17.04
N GLY A 520 -11.36 -10.47 -17.89
CA GLY A 520 -10.77 -9.29 -18.51
C GLY A 520 -10.26 -9.53 -19.90
N VAL A 521 -10.23 -8.47 -20.70
CA VAL A 521 -9.68 -8.45 -22.04
C VAL A 521 -8.66 -7.33 -22.12
N LEU A 522 -7.46 -7.65 -22.55
CA LEU A 522 -6.36 -6.74 -22.79
C LEU A 522 -6.06 -6.66 -24.28
N TYR A 523 -6.11 -5.46 -24.83
CA TYR A 523 -5.53 -5.12 -26.13
C TYR A 523 -4.22 -4.37 -25.92
N ARG A 524 -3.14 -4.82 -26.53
CA ARG A 524 -1.85 -4.13 -26.46
C ARG A 524 -1.15 -4.18 -27.82
N ARG A 525 -0.75 -3.02 -28.31
CA ARG A 525 0.01 -2.86 -29.53
C ARG A 525 1.26 -2.02 -29.27
N SER A 526 2.41 -2.60 -29.53
CA SER A 526 3.70 -1.89 -29.56
C SER A 526 4.05 -1.57 -31.00
N PHE A 527 4.51 -0.36 -31.24
CA PHE A 527 4.93 0.12 -32.55
C PHE A 527 6.46 0.11 -32.65
N SER A 528 6.99 0.13 -33.84
CA SER A 528 8.44 0.08 -34.13
C SER A 528 9.19 1.32 -33.60
N ASP A 529 8.48 2.39 -33.26
CA ASP A 529 9.02 3.65 -32.74
C ASP A 529 8.84 3.80 -31.21
N ASP A 530 8.73 2.68 -30.49
CA ASP A 530 8.57 2.57 -29.02
C ASP A 530 7.25 3.10 -28.46
N ARG A 531 6.30 3.49 -29.29
CA ARG A 531 4.95 3.85 -28.85
C ARG A 531 4.17 2.61 -28.45
N VAL A 532 3.34 2.73 -27.43
CA VAL A 532 2.47 1.66 -26.96
C VAL A 532 1.04 2.17 -26.85
N TRP A 533 0.11 1.39 -27.39
CA TRP A 533 -1.32 1.53 -27.13
C TRP A 533 -1.79 0.34 -26.32
N GLU A 534 -2.48 0.63 -25.24
CA GLU A 534 -3.01 -0.39 -24.32
C GLU A 534 -4.46 -0.04 -23.96
N ALA A 535 -5.35 -1.00 -24.06
CA ALA A 535 -6.72 -0.90 -23.59
C ALA A 535 -7.08 -2.16 -22.82
N GLU A 536 -7.65 -2.02 -21.63
CA GLU A 536 -8.04 -3.13 -20.78
C GLU A 536 -9.44 -2.91 -20.23
N VAL A 537 -10.27 -3.94 -20.31
CA VAL A 537 -11.60 -3.96 -19.68
C VAL A 537 -11.67 -5.16 -18.76
N ASN A 538 -12.08 -4.96 -17.51
CA ASN A 538 -12.27 -6.00 -16.53
C ASN A 538 -13.70 -5.95 -15.99
N VAL A 539 -14.34 -7.10 -15.85
CA VAL A 539 -15.60 -7.29 -15.13
C VAL A 539 -15.36 -8.21 -13.96
N TYR A 540 -16.01 -7.92 -12.84
CA TYR A 540 -15.83 -8.71 -11.64
C TYR A 540 -17.10 -8.81 -10.82
N MET A 541 -17.20 -9.88 -10.06
CA MET A 541 -18.21 -10.08 -9.03
C MET A 541 -17.54 -10.73 -7.82
N SER A 542 -17.91 -10.29 -6.62
CA SER A 542 -17.48 -10.92 -5.38
C SER A 542 -18.58 -10.94 -4.34
N GLU A 543 -18.54 -11.95 -3.49
CA GLU A 543 -19.42 -12.11 -2.32
C GLU A 543 -18.54 -12.23 -1.08
N LEU A 544 -18.62 -11.22 -0.23
CA LEU A 544 -17.92 -11.13 1.03
C LEU A 544 -18.86 -11.53 2.17
N THR A 545 -18.47 -12.54 2.95
CA THR A 545 -19.18 -12.95 4.16
C THR A 545 -18.38 -12.60 5.40
N ASP A 546 -19.07 -12.41 6.52
CA ASP A 546 -18.51 -12.03 7.83
C ASP A 546 -17.64 -10.74 7.76
N MET A 547 -18.04 -9.81 6.86
CA MET A 547 -17.34 -8.54 6.70
C MET A 547 -17.09 -7.86 8.06
N VAL A 548 -15.84 -7.58 8.38
CA VAL A 548 -15.46 -6.84 9.59
C VAL A 548 -15.63 -5.34 9.32
N ARG A 549 -16.43 -4.69 10.13
CA ARG A 549 -16.71 -3.26 10.03
C ARG A 549 -16.38 -2.56 11.34
N PHE A 550 -15.80 -1.36 11.22
CA PHE A 550 -15.61 -0.44 12.33
C PHE A 550 -16.95 0.20 12.68
N THR A 551 -17.40 0.03 13.92
CA THR A 551 -18.72 0.44 14.38
C THR A 551 -18.56 1.32 15.63
N PRO A 552 -19.19 2.51 15.69
CA PRO A 552 -19.24 3.29 16.90
C PRO A 552 -19.83 2.49 18.06
N ASP A 553 -19.31 2.71 19.26
CA ASP A 553 -19.84 2.15 20.50
C ASP A 553 -20.82 3.12 21.17
N LEU A 554 -21.45 2.70 22.26
CA LEU A 554 -22.34 3.54 23.06
C LEU A 554 -21.63 4.72 23.70
N LEU A 555 -20.32 4.58 24.00
CA LEU A 555 -19.52 5.67 24.51
C LEU A 555 -19.08 6.58 23.35
N PRO A 556 -19.27 7.89 23.46
CA PRO A 556 -18.77 8.85 22.48
C PRO A 556 -17.28 8.64 22.20
N THR A 557 -16.87 8.69 20.95
CA THR A 557 -15.48 8.52 20.48
C THR A 557 -14.87 7.12 20.67
N MET A 558 -15.59 6.17 21.28
CA MET A 558 -15.20 4.77 21.33
C MET A 558 -15.81 4.01 20.16
N ALA A 559 -15.12 3.00 19.68
CA ALA A 559 -15.58 2.14 18.58
C ALA A 559 -15.09 0.72 18.76
N ARG A 560 -15.68 -0.21 18.05
CA ARG A 560 -15.24 -1.61 17.97
C ARG A 560 -15.39 -2.16 16.56
N TYR A 561 -14.71 -3.22 16.30
CA TYR A 561 -14.94 -3.98 15.10
C TYR A 561 -16.03 -5.03 15.31
N THR A 562 -16.92 -5.18 14.35
CA THR A 562 -17.99 -6.18 14.36
C THR A 562 -18.09 -6.87 13.01
N ASN A 563 -18.55 -8.14 12.99
CA ASN A 563 -18.89 -8.77 11.73
C ASN A 563 -20.22 -8.20 11.23
N PHE A 564 -20.16 -7.47 10.13
CA PHE A 564 -21.32 -6.85 9.50
C PHE A 564 -22.21 -7.89 8.78
N GLY A 565 -21.60 -8.94 8.20
CA GLY A 565 -22.29 -10.02 7.49
C GLY A 565 -21.98 -10.03 5.99
N GLN A 566 -23.02 -10.16 5.13
CA GLN A 566 -22.83 -10.40 3.70
C GLN A 566 -22.88 -9.12 2.86
N VAL A 567 -21.91 -8.96 1.95
CA VAL A 567 -21.85 -7.89 0.96
C VAL A 567 -21.56 -8.50 -0.41
N ARG A 568 -22.35 -8.14 -1.41
CA ARG A 568 -22.06 -8.47 -2.81
C ARG A 568 -21.52 -7.24 -3.52
N THR A 569 -20.41 -7.42 -4.22
CA THR A 569 -19.79 -6.39 -5.06
C THR A 569 -19.78 -6.86 -6.50
N MET A 570 -20.15 -6.00 -7.44
CA MET A 570 -19.96 -6.22 -8.87
C MET A 570 -19.51 -4.92 -9.53
N GLY A 571 -18.77 -5.02 -10.63
CA GLY A 571 -18.34 -3.81 -11.32
C GLY A 571 -17.65 -4.07 -12.64
N ILE A 572 -17.42 -2.95 -13.33
CA ILE A 572 -16.71 -2.86 -14.60
C ILE A 572 -15.63 -1.79 -14.46
N GLU A 573 -14.45 -2.12 -14.91
CA GLU A 573 -13.30 -1.23 -15.00
C GLU A 573 -12.83 -1.17 -16.45
N ALA A 574 -12.59 0.02 -16.96
CA ALA A 574 -12.02 0.23 -18.29
C ALA A 574 -10.83 1.19 -18.18
N GLU A 575 -9.76 0.90 -18.88
CA GLU A 575 -8.56 1.73 -18.95
C GLU A 575 -8.04 1.77 -20.37
N ILE A 576 -7.64 2.96 -20.84
CA ILE A 576 -6.95 3.18 -22.11
C ILE A 576 -5.71 4.02 -21.84
N LYS A 577 -4.58 3.61 -22.39
CA LYS A 577 -3.29 4.31 -22.37
C LYS A 577 -2.73 4.32 -23.78
N ALA A 578 -2.29 5.49 -24.26
CA ALA A 578 -1.79 5.62 -25.62
C ALA A 578 -0.66 6.64 -25.72
N ASP A 579 0.47 6.21 -26.26
CA ASP A 579 1.44 7.13 -26.85
C ASP A 579 0.91 7.56 -28.22
N VAL A 580 0.17 8.66 -28.24
CA VAL A 580 -0.46 9.19 -29.49
C VAL A 580 0.62 9.62 -30.45
N THR A 581 1.63 10.32 -29.94
CA THR A 581 2.85 10.67 -30.65
C THR A 581 4.06 10.41 -29.74
N ARG A 582 5.27 10.64 -30.23
CA ARG A 582 6.49 10.54 -29.41
C ARG A 582 6.57 11.61 -28.30
N TRP A 583 5.79 12.67 -28.42
CA TRP A 583 5.76 13.79 -27.48
C TRP A 583 4.42 13.92 -26.73
N CYS A 584 3.45 13.06 -27.02
CA CYS A 584 2.12 13.10 -26.40
C CYS A 584 1.68 11.72 -25.94
N TYR A 585 1.49 11.59 -24.64
CA TYR A 585 0.90 10.42 -23.96
C TYR A 585 -0.43 10.82 -23.34
N LEU A 586 -1.46 10.00 -23.53
CA LEU A 586 -2.78 10.19 -22.96
C LEU A 586 -3.24 8.93 -22.22
N TYR A 587 -4.01 9.11 -21.17
CA TYR A 587 -4.70 8.03 -20.51
C TYR A 587 -6.11 8.43 -20.10
N ALA A 588 -7.00 7.46 -20.06
CA ALA A 588 -8.32 7.58 -19.47
C ALA A 588 -8.70 6.28 -18.81
N ASN A 589 -9.37 6.34 -17.68
CA ASN A 589 -9.96 5.16 -17.06
C ASN A 589 -11.28 5.50 -16.36
N GLY A 590 -12.09 4.47 -16.19
CA GLY A 590 -13.37 4.59 -15.51
C GLY A 590 -13.71 3.33 -14.75
N THR A 591 -14.44 3.49 -13.68
CA THR A 591 -14.93 2.42 -12.82
C THR A 591 -16.37 2.66 -12.47
N TRP A 592 -17.19 1.66 -12.73
CA TRP A 592 -18.52 1.53 -12.17
C TRP A 592 -18.56 0.31 -11.25
N GLN A 593 -19.04 0.49 -10.03
CA GLN A 593 -19.18 -0.59 -9.05
C GLN A 593 -20.44 -0.48 -8.25
N ASP A 594 -21.02 -1.62 -7.87
CA ASP A 594 -22.23 -1.69 -7.07
C ASP A 594 -22.01 -2.67 -5.92
N LEU A 595 -21.97 -2.12 -4.71
CA LEU A 595 -21.80 -2.89 -3.48
C LEU A 595 -23.10 -2.87 -2.70
N ARG A 596 -23.66 -4.05 -2.40
CA ARG A 596 -24.97 -4.16 -1.73
C ARG A 596 -24.94 -5.04 -0.50
N ASP A 597 -25.68 -4.61 0.53
CA ASP A 597 -25.96 -5.42 1.71
C ASP A 597 -26.86 -6.61 1.31
N ARG A 598 -26.40 -7.83 1.59
CA ARG A 598 -27.13 -9.07 1.27
C ARG A 598 -27.66 -9.78 2.50
N ARG A 599 -27.62 -9.17 3.67
CA ARG A 599 -28.21 -9.71 4.89
C ARG A 599 -29.73 -9.58 4.86
N ARG A 600 -30.45 -10.68 4.81
CA ARG A 600 -31.92 -10.67 4.84
C ARG A 600 -32.49 -10.38 6.22
N THR A 601 -31.80 -10.79 7.28
CA THR A 601 -32.19 -10.61 8.68
C THR A 601 -31.03 -10.06 9.49
N PHE A 602 -31.32 -9.50 10.65
CA PHE A 602 -30.26 -9.12 11.61
C PHE A 602 -29.58 -10.38 12.17
N PRO A 603 -28.29 -10.28 12.59
CA PRO A 603 -27.62 -11.35 13.32
C PRO A 603 -28.43 -11.76 14.55
N ASN A 604 -28.55 -13.06 14.78
CA ASN A 604 -29.29 -13.62 15.92
C ASN A 604 -30.78 -13.21 16.05
N SER A 605 -31.39 -12.73 14.96
CA SER A 605 -32.79 -12.32 14.92
C SER A 605 -33.44 -12.77 13.62
N LYS A 606 -34.76 -13.07 13.67
CA LYS A 606 -35.59 -13.31 12.48
C LYS A 606 -36.16 -12.01 11.91
N ALA A 607 -35.90 -10.87 12.52
CA ALA A 607 -36.40 -9.58 12.05
C ALA A 607 -35.78 -9.22 10.68
N PRO A 608 -36.59 -8.77 9.72
CA PRO A 608 -36.08 -8.32 8.42
C PRO A 608 -35.06 -7.18 8.58
N ASN A 609 -34.00 -7.25 7.79
CA ASN A 609 -33.03 -6.19 7.75
C ASN A 609 -33.48 -5.07 6.80
N PRO A 610 -33.73 -3.84 7.29
CA PRO A 610 -34.19 -2.74 6.45
C PRO A 610 -33.14 -2.26 5.43
N THR A 611 -31.84 -2.60 5.64
CA THR A 611 -30.76 -2.26 4.68
C THR A 611 -30.55 -3.33 3.61
N TYR A 612 -31.37 -4.40 3.60
CA TYR A 612 -31.25 -5.45 2.59
C TYR A 612 -31.35 -4.89 1.17
N ASP A 613 -30.38 -5.23 0.33
CA ASP A 613 -30.22 -4.80 -1.06
C ASP A 613 -29.96 -3.29 -1.26
N LEU A 614 -29.79 -2.51 -0.19
CA LEU A 614 -29.29 -1.15 -0.29
C LEU A 614 -27.79 -1.13 -0.57
N ARG A 615 -27.31 -0.06 -1.22
CA ARG A 615 -25.89 0.15 -1.42
C ARG A 615 -25.16 0.34 -0.10
N ILE A 616 -23.98 -0.25 0.01
CA ILE A 616 -23.09 -0.01 1.14
C ILE A 616 -22.65 1.46 1.10
N PRO A 617 -22.87 2.21 2.18
CA PRO A 617 -22.55 3.63 2.22
C PRO A 617 -21.05 3.89 2.26
N ASN A 618 -20.70 5.14 1.98
CA ASN A 618 -19.35 5.66 2.03
C ASN A 618 -18.37 4.99 1.03
N ILE A 619 -18.89 4.51 -0.10
CA ILE A 619 -18.11 3.91 -1.19
C ILE A 619 -18.58 4.52 -2.51
N PRO A 620 -17.72 5.24 -3.24
CA PRO A 620 -18.05 5.77 -4.56
C PRO A 620 -18.40 4.64 -5.53
N TYR A 621 -19.45 4.82 -6.31
CA TYR A 621 -19.90 3.80 -7.28
C TYR A 621 -19.57 4.14 -8.73
N LEU A 622 -19.22 5.39 -9.04
CA LEU A 622 -18.83 5.84 -10.37
C LEU A 622 -17.68 6.82 -10.26
N MET A 623 -16.58 6.49 -10.90
CA MET A 623 -15.34 7.27 -10.90
C MET A 623 -14.71 7.24 -12.29
N ALA A 624 -14.02 8.31 -12.66
CA ALA A 624 -13.24 8.37 -13.88
C ALA A 624 -12.01 9.28 -13.69
N ASN A 625 -10.91 8.90 -14.32
CA ASN A 625 -9.71 9.73 -14.38
C ASN A 625 -9.27 9.83 -15.83
N PHE A 626 -8.76 10.99 -16.21
CA PHE A 626 -8.16 11.23 -17.51
C PHE A 626 -7.04 12.24 -17.39
N GLY A 627 -6.03 12.07 -18.22
CA GLY A 627 -4.90 12.97 -18.20
C GLY A 627 -3.90 12.66 -19.29
N GLY A 628 -2.79 13.36 -19.24
CA GLY A 628 -1.76 13.18 -20.23
C GLY A 628 -0.49 13.93 -19.92
N GLU A 629 0.50 13.62 -20.72
CA GLU A 629 1.81 14.22 -20.71
C GLU A 629 2.17 14.71 -22.10
N LEU A 630 2.60 15.97 -22.17
CA LEU A 630 3.28 16.52 -23.33
C LEU A 630 4.76 16.71 -22.95
N HIS A 631 5.67 16.25 -23.80
CA HIS A 631 7.09 16.41 -23.50
C HIS A 631 7.87 16.86 -24.75
N TRP A 632 8.81 17.74 -24.53
CA TRP A 632 9.68 18.29 -25.55
C TRP A 632 11.13 18.23 -25.12
N ALA A 633 11.98 17.65 -25.97
CA ALA A 633 13.42 17.71 -25.79
C ALA A 633 13.94 19.05 -26.35
N ASP A 634 14.89 19.66 -25.61
CA ASP A 634 15.64 20.84 -26.06
C ASP A 634 14.81 22.10 -26.38
N LEU A 635 13.59 22.25 -25.79
CA LEU A 635 12.68 23.37 -26.03
C LEU A 635 13.31 24.73 -25.64
N PHE A 636 13.98 24.80 -24.49
CA PHE A 636 14.61 26.03 -23.98
C PHE A 636 16.15 25.99 -24.07
N GLY A 637 16.74 24.95 -24.63
CA GLY A 637 18.18 24.82 -24.80
C GLY A 637 18.64 23.35 -24.85
N ARG A 638 19.89 23.15 -25.27
CA ARG A 638 20.44 21.78 -25.40
C ARG A 638 20.52 21.04 -24.10
N ARG A 639 20.27 19.73 -24.10
CA ARG A 639 20.30 18.81 -22.95
C ARG A 639 19.26 19.16 -21.88
N GLN A 640 18.15 19.75 -22.28
CA GLN A 640 17.00 20.06 -21.44
C GLN A 640 15.80 19.22 -21.87
N ASN A 641 14.85 19.05 -20.96
CA ASN A 641 13.61 18.39 -21.26
C ASN A 641 12.47 19.08 -20.49
N THR A 642 11.41 19.42 -21.21
CA THR A 642 10.21 20.06 -20.66
C THR A 642 9.07 19.09 -20.71
N ARG A 643 8.35 18.94 -19.60
CA ARG A 643 7.13 18.12 -19.51
C ARG A 643 6.00 18.97 -18.98
N LEU A 644 4.84 18.86 -19.60
CA LEU A 644 3.58 19.37 -19.10
C LEU A 644 2.68 18.18 -18.80
N LEU A 645 2.21 18.11 -17.56
CA LEU A 645 1.34 17.05 -17.07
C LEU A 645 0.00 17.67 -16.70
N LEU A 646 -1.07 17.05 -17.16
CA LEU A 646 -2.44 17.45 -16.89
C LEU A 646 -3.23 16.23 -16.47
N ASP A 647 -3.93 16.34 -15.34
CA ASP A 647 -4.74 15.27 -14.78
C ASP A 647 -6.11 15.82 -14.39
N ALA A 648 -7.13 14.99 -14.52
CA ALA A 648 -8.46 15.27 -14.03
C ALA A 648 -9.05 14.04 -13.36
N SER A 649 -9.73 14.25 -12.24
CA SER A 649 -10.36 13.20 -11.46
C SER A 649 -11.83 13.55 -11.21
N TYR A 650 -12.70 12.61 -11.53
CA TYR A 650 -14.14 12.69 -11.35
C TYR A 650 -14.61 11.60 -10.38
N VAL A 651 -15.33 12.00 -9.35
CA VAL A 651 -16.05 11.09 -8.43
C VAL A 651 -17.51 11.56 -8.39
N HIS A 652 -18.41 10.65 -8.74
CA HIS A 652 -19.86 10.94 -8.68
C HIS A 652 -20.33 10.95 -7.21
N ARG A 653 -21.35 11.72 -6.91
CA ARG A 653 -21.96 11.80 -5.58
C ARG A 653 -22.32 10.41 -5.04
N TYR A 654 -22.18 10.19 -3.76
CA TYR A 654 -22.54 8.92 -3.10
C TYR A 654 -22.97 9.15 -1.65
N SER A 655 -23.71 8.19 -1.09
CA SER A 655 -24.27 8.30 0.26
C SER A 655 -23.22 7.99 1.32
N TYR A 656 -23.19 8.76 2.39
CA TYR A 656 -22.32 8.55 3.56
C TYR A 656 -22.92 7.52 4.53
N ASP A 657 -24.26 7.54 4.70
CA ASP A 657 -25.04 6.56 5.47
C ASP A 657 -25.96 5.75 4.55
N PHE A 658 -26.61 4.70 5.07
CA PHE A 658 -27.62 3.97 4.31
C PHE A 658 -28.79 4.90 3.95
N GLU A 659 -29.23 4.84 2.71
CA GLU A 659 -30.38 5.59 2.19
C GLU A 659 -31.70 4.95 2.71
N MET A 660 -32.07 5.26 3.95
CA MET A 660 -33.26 4.71 4.60
C MET A 660 -34.49 5.64 4.57
N GLY A 661 -34.38 6.81 3.94
CA GLY A 661 -35.47 7.77 3.80
C GLY A 661 -34.99 9.15 3.32
N ALA A 662 -35.90 9.89 2.71
CA ALA A 662 -35.60 11.18 2.04
C ALA A 662 -35.06 12.28 2.96
N TYR A 663 -35.18 12.15 4.28
CA TYR A 663 -34.76 13.17 5.26
C TYR A 663 -33.39 12.89 5.93
N LEU A 664 -32.75 11.79 5.60
CA LEU A 664 -31.49 11.37 6.22
C LEU A 664 -30.33 11.28 5.23
N GLU A 665 -30.42 12.02 4.14
CA GLU A 665 -29.41 12.00 3.09
C GLU A 665 -28.15 12.76 3.50
N LYS A 666 -27.20 12.06 4.11
CA LYS A 666 -25.82 12.54 4.21
C LYS A 666 -25.10 12.15 2.92
N LEU A 667 -24.92 13.11 2.02
CA LEU A 667 -24.29 12.91 0.72
C LEU A 667 -22.87 13.46 0.72
N ILE A 668 -21.98 12.70 0.10
CA ILE A 668 -20.71 13.21 -0.38
C ILE A 668 -20.96 13.78 -1.78
N PRO A 669 -20.70 15.07 -2.03
CA PRO A 669 -21.01 15.71 -3.29
C PRO A 669 -20.14 15.20 -4.45
N THR A 670 -20.61 15.40 -5.68
CA THR A 670 -19.80 15.14 -6.87
C THR A 670 -18.56 16.03 -6.86
N SER A 671 -17.40 15.44 -7.09
CA SER A 671 -16.15 16.18 -7.26
C SER A 671 -15.58 16.01 -8.66
N LEU A 672 -15.09 17.10 -9.23
CA LEU A 672 -14.30 17.15 -10.45
C LEU A 672 -13.14 18.10 -10.20
N THR A 673 -11.94 17.55 -10.15
CA THR A 673 -10.71 18.30 -9.91
C THR A 673 -9.78 18.22 -11.10
N PHE A 674 -8.99 19.27 -11.29
CA PHE A 674 -7.96 19.35 -12.33
C PHE A 674 -6.64 19.68 -11.68
N ASP A 675 -5.60 18.93 -12.03
CA ASP A 675 -4.23 19.13 -11.57
C ASP A 675 -3.34 19.44 -12.77
N ALA A 676 -2.33 20.28 -12.59
CA ALA A 676 -1.33 20.57 -13.61
C ALA A 676 0.06 20.61 -12.99
N ALA A 677 1.06 20.13 -13.74
CA ALA A 677 2.45 20.29 -13.37
C ALA A 677 3.32 20.59 -14.59
N ILE A 678 4.31 21.46 -14.41
CA ILE A 678 5.36 21.71 -15.40
C ILE A 678 6.69 21.27 -14.78
N GLU A 679 7.37 20.39 -15.48
CA GLU A 679 8.68 19.92 -15.10
C GLU A 679 9.70 20.36 -16.13
N GLN A 680 10.75 21.06 -15.68
CA GLN A 680 11.88 21.48 -16.50
C GLN A 680 13.16 20.84 -15.97
N SER A 681 13.81 20.03 -16.79
CA SER A 681 15.08 19.43 -16.45
C SER A 681 16.24 20.04 -17.24
N PHE A 682 17.39 20.16 -16.59
CA PHE A 682 18.60 20.77 -17.09
C PHE A 682 19.79 19.79 -17.01
N ALA A 683 20.84 20.06 -17.79
CA ALA A 683 22.12 19.35 -17.75
C ALA A 683 21.95 17.80 -17.78
N ASN A 684 21.23 17.26 -18.76
CA ASN A 684 20.92 15.82 -18.87
C ASN A 684 20.17 15.29 -17.65
N ARG A 685 19.19 16.02 -17.17
CA ARG A 685 18.37 15.69 -15.97
C ARG A 685 19.14 15.67 -14.65
N ARG A 686 20.31 16.34 -14.56
CA ARG A 686 20.98 16.52 -13.26
C ARG A 686 20.18 17.41 -12.33
N TRP A 687 19.57 18.46 -12.86
CA TRP A 687 18.69 19.35 -12.13
C TRP A 687 17.30 19.27 -12.72
N THR A 688 16.30 19.19 -11.87
CA THR A 688 14.91 19.20 -12.28
C THR A 688 14.13 20.15 -11.38
N LEU A 689 13.44 21.11 -12.00
CA LEU A 689 12.51 22.01 -11.33
C LEU A 689 11.09 21.60 -11.72
N THR A 690 10.23 21.37 -10.73
CA THR A 690 8.81 21.05 -10.94
C THR A 690 7.96 22.10 -10.26
N LEU A 691 7.04 22.71 -11.01
CA LEU A 691 5.97 23.58 -10.51
C LEU A 691 4.67 22.78 -10.61
N LYS A 692 3.90 22.71 -9.55
CA LYS A 692 2.67 21.94 -9.50
C LYS A 692 1.55 22.71 -8.85
N VAL A 693 0.36 22.61 -9.44
CA VAL A 693 -0.88 23.12 -8.90
C VAL A 693 -1.91 22.00 -8.90
N LYS A 694 -2.48 21.73 -7.74
CA LYS A 694 -3.59 20.78 -7.57
C LYS A 694 -4.89 21.54 -7.39
N ASN A 695 -5.98 20.90 -7.81
CA ASN A 695 -7.31 21.46 -7.71
C ASN A 695 -7.36 22.89 -8.28
N LEU A 696 -6.95 23.03 -9.55
CA LEU A 696 -6.85 24.33 -10.26
C LEU A 696 -8.10 25.19 -10.10
N ALA A 697 -9.29 24.57 -10.11
CA ALA A 697 -10.58 25.25 -10.01
C ALA A 697 -10.95 25.64 -8.58
N ASP A 698 -10.11 25.35 -7.58
CA ASP A 698 -10.34 25.62 -6.16
C ASP A 698 -11.71 25.09 -5.66
N ARG A 699 -12.08 23.91 -6.13
CA ARG A 699 -13.33 23.25 -5.71
C ARG A 699 -13.20 22.72 -4.30
N GLU A 700 -14.20 22.94 -3.48
CA GLU A 700 -14.32 22.24 -2.22
C GLU A 700 -14.52 20.74 -2.51
N THR A 701 -13.66 19.93 -1.97
CA THR A 701 -13.71 18.48 -2.11
C THR A 701 -13.83 17.83 -0.72
N VAL A 702 -14.69 16.83 -0.65
CA VAL A 702 -14.96 16.08 0.58
C VAL A 702 -14.89 14.61 0.24
N SER A 703 -14.12 13.83 1.00
CA SER A 703 -14.08 12.38 0.87
C SER A 703 -14.65 11.63 2.06
N GLU A 704 -14.84 12.32 3.16
CA GLU A 704 -15.53 11.89 4.38
C GLU A 704 -16.47 12.99 4.82
N PHE A 705 -17.67 12.65 5.30
CA PHE A 705 -18.69 13.62 5.70
C PHE A 705 -18.14 14.61 6.73
N ASN A 706 -18.37 15.91 6.51
CA ASN A 706 -17.86 17.02 7.31
C ASN A 706 -16.33 17.10 7.43
N ARG A 707 -15.58 16.50 6.50
CA ARG A 707 -14.11 16.56 6.47
C ARG A 707 -13.63 17.15 5.14
N PRO A 708 -13.72 18.46 4.96
CA PRO A 708 -13.22 19.12 3.75
C PRO A 708 -11.72 18.89 3.61
N LEU A 709 -11.30 18.65 2.37
CA LEU A 709 -9.89 18.53 1.98
C LEU A 709 -9.32 19.92 1.69
N PRO A 710 -7.99 20.08 1.63
CA PRO A 710 -7.38 21.30 1.17
C PRO A 710 -7.94 21.72 -0.19
N GLY A 711 -8.25 22.98 -0.37
CA GLY A 711 -8.62 23.57 -1.66
C GLY A 711 -7.45 23.53 -2.66
N ARG A 712 -7.28 24.59 -3.46
CA ARG A 712 -6.13 24.69 -4.37
C ARG A 712 -4.82 24.71 -3.60
N THR A 713 -3.86 23.83 -4.00
CA THR A 713 -2.51 23.81 -3.46
C THR A 713 -1.48 24.00 -4.54
N CYS A 714 -0.42 24.73 -4.23
CA CYS A 714 0.72 24.95 -5.11
C CYS A 714 1.99 24.38 -4.46
N SER A 715 2.90 23.84 -5.25
CA SER A 715 4.22 23.44 -4.77
C SER A 715 5.30 23.66 -5.82
N VAL A 716 6.52 23.86 -5.32
CA VAL A 716 7.76 23.98 -6.11
C VAL A 716 8.75 22.95 -5.57
N LYS A 717 9.26 22.09 -6.45
CA LYS A 717 10.23 21.05 -6.12
C LYS A 717 11.51 21.25 -6.93
N LEU A 718 12.64 21.24 -6.26
CA LEU A 718 13.96 21.18 -6.88
C LEU A 718 14.58 19.81 -6.57
N ARG A 719 15.09 19.14 -7.60
CA ARG A 719 15.74 17.83 -7.51
C ARG A 719 17.13 17.91 -8.13
N TYR A 720 18.10 17.30 -7.46
CA TYR A 720 19.45 17.09 -7.95
C TYR A 720 19.73 15.59 -8.06
N LEU A 721 20.24 15.18 -9.22
CA LEU A 721 20.54 13.79 -9.53
C LEU A 721 21.98 13.65 -10.02
N LEU A 722 22.77 12.81 -9.33
CA LEU A 722 24.11 12.40 -9.73
C LEU A 722 24.11 10.89 -10.00
N ARG A 723 24.54 10.49 -11.20
CA ARG A 723 24.65 9.09 -11.62
C ARG A 723 26.09 8.75 -11.97
#